data_d6cb44320bcb21a52288af42534cd0b9
#
_entry.id   d6cb44320bcb21a52288af42534cd0b9
#
_cell.length_a   1.000
_cell.length_b   1.000
_cell.length_c   1.000
_cell.angle_alpha   90.00
_cell.angle_beta   90.00
_cell.angle_gamma   90.00
#
_symmetry.space_group_name_H-M   'P 1'
#
loop_
_entity.id
_entity.type
_entity.pdbx_description
1 polymer ?
#
loop_
_entity_poly.entity_id
_entity_poly.type
_entity_poly.pdbx_seq_one_letter_code
_entity_poly.pdbx_strand_id
1 'polypeptide(L)'
;MRKLLILITLCLPVVVWAQDTRKITGRVLEAASGEPLPGATVFIDPDAPEAKEYNPAGTVTDVSGKFELTLPASIRYVVVSFIGYEALKADISGKTEFTFRLKEEVSQLDEVVVTGYQQIEKRKVTSAITTVQADDIKSIGVASIDQMLEGQVAGLMSTPTNGAPGAPAKMRIRSTVSLSGSTDPLWVLDGMILEGNDIPKDFGDKDNIDELQNTSIGGVNPADIESITILKDAAATAIYGAKAANGVIVITTKKGRQGKLRVNFSGGVFYTLKPDLGKLNLMNSSEKVDFELGLASRSDLDYRSDYGEVSRLLSKYGQLDALRENGFNGISSEAQGAIDALRGQTTDWGDVIYRNAVNQQYNLSISGGSDKATYYFSGGYYNEQGTTRKTGFERYNLTLKTDFDLAKNLKAGVSLFLNDSKKNGYLTDGDAFINPANYSRNANPYLQLTDEKGDYIYDPDIEGYSGRYVKFNYLEEVDNTDYTLKNRSIKPLFTLDYRLTDWLKLQTQFSMQLDHSATEKVAAKETYYVRKYREKTRGNDGSYFLPDGGIIQNSTKDMNQYHWKLQGEFNQVFGEVHAVNYMAGIELRRSKVTDLMTRGFGYDPNSLTTKPLVFPEGSTQIDNAEFKQYSKSFTEDRFLSVYMTGSYTYNNRYTFFGSLRYDGSNMFGVDRKYKYLPLWAVSGAWNINREAFLSDADWLSDLKLRASYGVQGNVDKDTSPLVVGE
;
A
#
# COMPACT_ATOMS: atom_id res chain seq x y z
N MET A 1 84.91 34.39 0.43
CA MET A 1 84.75 33.12 1.15
C MET A 1 83.29 32.59 1.26
N ARG A 2 82.38 33.09 0.43
CA ARG A 2 80.96 32.63 0.48
C ARG A 2 80.54 31.72 -0.72
N LYS A 3 81.50 31.46 -1.68
CA LYS A 3 81.28 30.59 -2.85
C LYS A 3 81.98 29.23 -2.78
N LEU A 4 82.77 28.99 -1.70
CA LEU A 4 83.49 27.71 -1.54
C LEU A 4 82.75 26.74 -0.58
N LEU A 5 81.71 27.19 0.13
CA LEU A 5 80.90 26.38 1.05
C LEU A 5 79.72 25.66 0.37
N ILE A 6 79.41 26.05 -0.86
CA ILE A 6 78.27 25.43 -1.62
C ILE A 6 78.76 24.21 -2.44
N LEU A 7 80.06 24.07 -2.67
CA LEU A 7 80.55 22.94 -3.47
C LEU A 7 80.94 21.71 -2.65
N ILE A 8 80.97 21.80 -1.30
CA ILE A 8 81.32 20.67 -0.40
C ILE A 8 80.03 19.95 0.06
N THR A 9 78.81 20.58 -0.06
CA THR A 9 77.57 19.95 0.33
C THR A 9 76.97 19.10 -0.81
N LEU A 10 77.53 19.04 -1.98
CA LEU A 10 77.05 18.29 -3.17
C LEU A 10 77.72 16.93 -3.40
N CYS A 11 78.59 16.48 -2.49
CA CYS A 11 79.28 15.19 -2.61
C CYS A 11 79.08 14.30 -1.38
N LEU A 12 77.89 14.32 -0.79
CA LEU A 12 77.45 13.20 0.06
C LEU A 12 76.92 12.11 -0.86
N PRO A 13 77.52 10.89 -0.90
CA PRO A 13 76.92 9.78 -1.62
C PRO A 13 75.56 9.50 -0.95
N VAL A 14 74.48 9.68 -1.70
CA VAL A 14 73.23 9.09 -1.35
C VAL A 14 73.41 7.60 -1.44
N VAL A 15 73.64 6.95 -0.31
CA VAL A 15 73.63 5.49 -0.21
C VAL A 15 72.14 5.13 -0.36
N VAL A 16 71.71 4.92 -1.58
CA VAL A 16 70.44 4.27 -1.89
C VAL A 16 70.61 2.83 -1.41
N TRP A 17 70.11 2.51 -0.30
CA TRP A 17 69.92 1.12 0.09
C TRP A 17 69.01 0.51 -0.97
N ALA A 18 69.60 -0.26 -1.90
CA ALA A 18 68.87 -1.10 -2.82
C ALA A 18 68.17 -2.16 -1.93
N GLN A 19 66.88 -1.97 -1.66
CA GLN A 19 66.12 -3.00 -1.00
C GLN A 19 65.97 -4.17 -1.98
N ASP A 20 66.39 -5.37 -1.52
CA ASP A 20 66.17 -6.59 -2.28
C ASP A 20 64.67 -6.77 -2.50
N THR A 21 64.20 -6.55 -3.72
CA THR A 21 62.81 -6.80 -4.11
C THR A 21 62.71 -8.08 -4.90
N ARG A 22 61.64 -8.82 -4.71
CA ARG A 22 61.31 -9.97 -5.54
C ARG A 22 59.98 -9.75 -6.25
N LYS A 23 59.88 -10.32 -7.43
CA LYS A 23 58.69 -10.32 -8.25
C LYS A 23 58.02 -11.67 -8.13
N ILE A 24 56.73 -11.68 -7.79
CA ILE A 24 55.89 -12.86 -7.82
C ILE A 24 54.83 -12.72 -8.91
N THR A 25 54.51 -13.81 -9.56
CA THR A 25 53.48 -13.90 -10.60
C THR A 25 52.55 -15.08 -10.29
N GLY A 26 51.39 -15.08 -10.86
CA GLY A 26 50.48 -16.22 -10.69
C GLY A 26 49.09 -16.01 -11.24
N ARG A 27 48.19 -16.89 -10.83
CA ARG A 27 46.75 -16.81 -11.16
C ARG A 27 45.92 -16.95 -9.93
N VAL A 28 44.76 -16.27 -9.95
CA VAL A 28 43.72 -16.46 -8.97
C VAL A 28 42.53 -17.11 -9.67
N LEU A 29 42.12 -18.26 -9.16
CA LEU A 29 41.08 -19.09 -9.73
C LEU A 29 40.00 -19.36 -8.66
N GLU A 30 38.79 -19.62 -9.09
CA GLU A 30 37.75 -20.19 -8.24
C GLU A 30 38.09 -21.65 -7.86
N ALA A 31 37.89 -22.02 -6.61
CA ALA A 31 38.26 -23.36 -6.12
C ALA A 31 37.37 -24.46 -6.70
N ALA A 32 36.09 -24.20 -6.93
CA ALA A 32 35.08 -25.16 -7.38
C ALA A 32 35.14 -25.38 -8.91
N SER A 33 35.08 -24.33 -9.71
CA SER A 33 35.02 -24.40 -11.18
C SER A 33 36.43 -24.40 -11.82
N GLY A 34 37.44 -23.84 -11.14
CA GLY A 34 38.77 -23.58 -11.71
C GLY A 34 38.78 -22.41 -12.69
N GLU A 35 37.69 -21.64 -12.81
CA GLU A 35 37.61 -20.45 -13.64
C GLU A 35 38.48 -19.30 -13.10
N PRO A 36 39.08 -18.46 -13.98
CA PRO A 36 39.82 -17.32 -13.54
C PRO A 36 38.96 -16.25 -12.88
N LEU A 37 39.47 -15.61 -11.83
CA LEU A 37 38.79 -14.51 -11.12
C LEU A 37 39.44 -13.16 -11.51
N PRO A 38 38.89 -12.43 -12.51
CA PRO A 38 39.34 -11.11 -12.89
C PRO A 38 38.98 -10.07 -11.81
N GLY A 39 39.88 -9.16 -11.49
CA GLY A 39 39.65 -8.13 -10.48
C GLY A 39 39.93 -8.58 -9.04
N ALA A 40 40.44 -9.80 -8.82
CA ALA A 40 40.88 -10.22 -7.50
C ALA A 40 42.13 -9.42 -7.09
N THR A 41 42.15 -8.99 -5.83
CA THR A 41 43.25 -8.19 -5.27
C THR A 41 44.24 -9.09 -4.55
N VAL A 42 45.55 -8.93 -4.87
CA VAL A 42 46.65 -9.59 -4.18
C VAL A 42 47.50 -8.51 -3.51
N PHE A 43 47.64 -8.52 -2.20
CA PHE A 43 48.30 -7.46 -1.45
C PHE A 43 49.07 -8.02 -0.24
N ILE A 44 50.03 -7.23 0.27
CA ILE A 44 50.83 -7.61 1.46
C ILE A 44 49.85 -7.69 2.66
N ASP A 45 50.06 -8.72 3.50
CA ASP A 45 49.26 -8.86 4.74
C ASP A 45 49.42 -7.62 5.64
N PRO A 46 48.34 -6.85 5.89
CA PRO A 46 48.40 -5.61 6.69
C PRO A 46 48.79 -5.85 8.16
N ASP A 47 48.64 -7.06 8.66
CA ASP A 47 49.00 -7.44 10.03
C ASP A 47 50.44 -7.89 10.16
N ALA A 48 51.18 -7.98 9.04
CA ALA A 48 52.60 -8.32 9.06
C ALA A 48 53.42 -7.14 9.66
N PRO A 49 54.36 -7.40 10.60
CA PRO A 49 55.18 -6.34 11.19
C PRO A 49 55.90 -5.47 10.17
N GLU A 50 56.29 -6.07 9.05
CA GLU A 50 57.02 -5.44 7.94
C GLU A 50 56.09 -4.56 7.09
N ALA A 51 54.76 -4.75 7.13
CA ALA A 51 53.80 -3.95 6.35
C ALA A 51 53.72 -2.49 6.80
N LYS A 52 54.13 -2.18 8.05
CA LYS A 52 54.11 -0.82 8.59
C LYS A 52 55.12 0.13 7.98
N GLU A 53 56.23 -0.41 7.39
CA GLU A 53 57.25 0.38 6.75
C GLU A 53 56.96 0.63 5.25
N TYR A 54 56.04 -0.10 4.67
CA TYR A 54 55.71 -0.02 3.25
C TYR A 54 54.22 0.33 3.10
N ASN A 55 53.95 1.32 2.25
CA ASN A 55 52.59 1.60 1.80
C ASN A 55 52.10 0.30 1.10
N PRO A 56 50.88 -0.24 1.44
CA PRO A 56 50.50 -1.57 1.01
C PRO A 56 50.56 -1.70 -0.52
N ALA A 57 51.63 -2.33 -1.02
CA ALA A 57 51.73 -2.68 -2.42
C ALA A 57 50.77 -3.83 -2.70
N GLY A 58 49.85 -3.62 -3.58
CA GLY A 58 48.88 -4.61 -4.05
C GLY A 58 48.74 -4.52 -5.56
N THR A 59 48.25 -5.59 -6.15
CA THR A 59 47.91 -5.68 -7.58
C THR A 59 46.56 -6.32 -7.75
N VAL A 60 45.99 -6.13 -8.95
CA VAL A 60 44.69 -6.69 -9.31
C VAL A 60 44.87 -7.65 -10.48
N THR A 61 44.13 -8.77 -10.47
CA THR A 61 44.17 -9.75 -11.56
C THR A 61 43.57 -9.22 -12.86
N ASP A 62 44.15 -9.60 -13.99
CA ASP A 62 43.61 -9.32 -15.33
C ASP A 62 42.42 -10.21 -15.71
N VAL A 63 41.89 -10.06 -16.93
CA VAL A 63 40.73 -10.82 -17.44
C VAL A 63 41.00 -12.34 -17.50
N SER A 64 42.23 -12.81 -17.43
CA SER A 64 42.63 -14.22 -17.36
C SER A 64 42.98 -14.69 -15.94
N GLY A 65 42.68 -13.86 -14.93
CA GLY A 65 42.99 -14.12 -13.53
C GLY A 65 44.46 -14.01 -13.17
N LYS A 66 45.32 -13.49 -14.07
CA LYS A 66 46.77 -13.39 -13.83
C LYS A 66 47.09 -12.12 -13.04
N PHE A 67 48.08 -12.22 -12.17
CA PHE A 67 48.64 -11.09 -11.42
C PHE A 67 50.16 -11.07 -11.49
N GLU A 68 50.71 -9.90 -11.26
CA GLU A 68 52.12 -9.64 -11.10
C GLU A 68 52.29 -8.64 -9.95
N LEU A 69 53.09 -8.99 -8.95
CA LEU A 69 53.34 -8.15 -7.77
C LEU A 69 54.82 -8.13 -7.44
N THR A 70 55.38 -6.92 -7.34
CA THR A 70 56.77 -6.70 -6.87
C THR A 70 56.69 -6.26 -5.40
N LEU A 71 57.42 -6.95 -4.53
CA LEU A 71 57.40 -6.74 -3.09
C LEU A 71 58.80 -6.94 -2.49
N PRO A 72 59.08 -6.42 -1.28
CA PRO A 72 60.35 -6.67 -0.58
C PRO A 72 60.57 -8.17 -0.36
N ALA A 73 61.82 -8.60 -0.47
CA ALA A 73 62.18 -10.02 -0.31
C ALA A 73 61.90 -10.57 1.11
N SER A 74 61.77 -9.68 2.11
CA SER A 74 61.44 -10.00 3.47
C SER A 74 59.98 -10.43 3.69
N ILE A 75 59.08 -10.05 2.78
CA ILE A 75 57.62 -10.35 2.92
C ILE A 75 57.38 -11.84 2.71
N ARG A 76 56.73 -12.46 3.68
CA ARG A 76 56.46 -13.89 3.69
C ARG A 76 54.99 -14.24 3.34
N TYR A 77 54.05 -13.36 3.63
CA TYR A 77 52.63 -13.61 3.44
C TYR A 77 51.98 -12.54 2.58
N VAL A 78 51.10 -12.98 1.69
CA VAL A 78 50.18 -12.13 0.94
C VAL A 78 48.75 -12.53 1.25
N VAL A 79 47.81 -11.58 1.14
CA VAL A 79 46.41 -11.80 1.22
C VAL A 79 45.81 -11.66 -0.18
N VAL A 80 45.05 -12.65 -0.59
CA VAL A 80 44.27 -12.65 -1.83
C VAL A 80 42.81 -12.51 -1.49
N SER A 81 42.17 -11.48 -2.03
CA SER A 81 40.75 -11.17 -1.75
C SER A 81 40.00 -10.87 -3.02
N PHE A 82 38.78 -11.35 -3.10
CA PHE A 82 37.83 -11.02 -4.14
C PHE A 82 36.41 -10.94 -3.54
N ILE A 83 35.56 -10.06 -4.05
CA ILE A 83 34.18 -9.87 -3.52
C ILE A 83 33.42 -11.16 -3.70
N GLY A 84 32.82 -11.68 -2.60
CA GLY A 84 32.08 -12.94 -2.59
C GLY A 84 32.95 -14.20 -2.37
N TYR A 85 34.24 -14.05 -2.02
CA TYR A 85 35.15 -15.17 -1.76
C TYR A 85 35.88 -14.98 -0.42
N GLU A 86 36.17 -16.11 0.26
CA GLU A 86 37.00 -16.13 1.48
C GLU A 86 38.38 -15.60 1.20
N ALA A 87 38.83 -14.59 1.98
CA ALA A 87 40.18 -14.05 1.84
C ALA A 87 41.26 -15.14 2.18
N LEU A 88 42.16 -15.39 1.28
CA LEU A 88 43.22 -16.39 1.41
C LEU A 88 44.53 -15.73 1.84
N LYS A 89 45.02 -16.05 3.02
CA LYS A 89 46.39 -15.73 3.45
C LYS A 89 47.34 -16.82 2.99
N ALA A 90 48.28 -16.46 2.11
CA ALA A 90 49.17 -17.42 1.46
C ALA A 90 50.62 -17.15 1.82
N ASP A 91 51.38 -18.20 2.16
CA ASP A 91 52.84 -18.14 2.31
C ASP A 91 53.49 -18.18 0.93
N ILE A 92 54.27 -17.15 0.64
CA ILE A 92 54.95 -16.97 -0.64
C ILE A 92 56.43 -17.25 -0.55
N SER A 93 56.93 -17.92 0.50
CA SER A 93 58.33 -18.24 0.70
C SER A 93 58.84 -19.26 -0.35
N GLY A 94 60.00 -19.03 -0.92
CA GLY A 94 60.70 -20.00 -1.75
C GLY A 94 60.18 -20.25 -3.16
N LYS A 95 59.15 -19.53 -3.63
CA LYS A 95 58.57 -19.62 -4.98
C LYS A 95 58.34 -18.24 -5.57
N THR A 96 58.27 -18.16 -6.88
CA THR A 96 57.99 -16.91 -7.63
C THR A 96 56.69 -17.02 -8.45
N GLU A 97 56.13 -18.22 -8.63
CA GLU A 97 54.90 -18.46 -9.35
C GLU A 97 53.88 -19.17 -8.46
N PHE A 98 52.64 -18.66 -8.44
CA PHE A 98 51.57 -19.14 -7.54
C PHE A 98 50.27 -19.33 -8.29
N THR A 99 49.48 -20.29 -7.83
CA THR A 99 48.07 -20.42 -8.20
C THR A 99 47.25 -20.41 -6.91
N PHE A 100 46.51 -19.33 -6.70
CA PHE A 100 45.64 -19.18 -5.57
C PHE A 100 44.22 -19.64 -5.96
N ARG A 101 43.61 -20.44 -5.12
CA ARG A 101 42.22 -20.90 -5.30
C ARG A 101 41.38 -20.33 -4.18
N LEU A 102 40.48 -19.41 -4.52
CA LEU A 102 39.52 -18.84 -3.57
C LEU A 102 38.27 -19.69 -3.52
N LYS A 103 37.83 -19.98 -2.33
CA LYS A 103 36.53 -20.58 -2.10
C LYS A 103 35.50 -19.46 -2.09
N GLU A 104 34.36 -19.67 -2.76
CA GLU A 104 33.22 -18.77 -2.55
C GLU A 104 33.00 -18.64 -1.06
N GLU A 105 33.07 -17.41 -0.56
CA GLU A 105 32.48 -17.08 0.72
C GLU A 105 30.99 -17.20 0.52
N VAL A 106 30.40 -18.34 0.88
CA VAL A 106 28.98 -18.45 1.17
C VAL A 106 28.77 -17.69 2.48
N SER A 107 29.11 -16.41 2.47
CA SER A 107 28.51 -15.41 3.34
C SER A 107 27.06 -15.34 2.88
N GLN A 108 26.24 -16.27 3.35
CA GLN A 108 24.86 -15.92 3.63
C GLN A 108 25.00 -14.71 4.56
N LEU A 109 24.97 -13.51 3.99
CA LEU A 109 24.54 -12.31 4.71
C LEU A 109 23.23 -12.77 5.33
N ASP A 110 23.26 -13.00 6.65
CA ASP A 110 22.11 -13.53 7.36
C ASP A 110 20.94 -12.58 7.08
N GLU A 111 20.06 -12.99 6.19
CA GLU A 111 18.91 -12.19 5.79
C GLU A 111 18.14 -11.85 7.06
N VAL A 112 18.05 -10.57 7.35
CA VAL A 112 17.39 -10.06 8.55
C VAL A 112 15.93 -9.77 8.25
N VAL A 113 15.05 -10.33 9.05
CA VAL A 113 13.61 -10.07 9.01
C VAL A 113 13.28 -8.96 9.99
N VAL A 114 12.69 -7.87 9.48
CA VAL A 114 12.22 -6.73 10.29
C VAL A 114 10.77 -6.99 10.70
N THR A 115 10.53 -7.13 11.99
CA THR A 115 9.18 -7.38 12.53
C THR A 115 8.49 -6.10 13.06
N GLY A 116 9.13 -4.93 12.92
CA GLY A 116 8.63 -3.64 13.43
C GLY A 116 8.96 -3.36 14.90
N TYR A 117 9.21 -4.39 15.71
CA TYR A 117 9.72 -4.26 17.08
C TYR A 117 11.19 -4.62 17.17
N GLN A 118 11.64 -5.62 16.41
CA GLN A 118 13.01 -6.12 16.41
C GLN A 118 13.43 -6.58 15.02
N GLN A 119 14.73 -6.74 14.85
CA GLN A 119 15.35 -7.36 13.69
C GLN A 119 15.84 -8.75 14.08
N ILE A 120 15.43 -9.77 13.33
CA ILE A 120 15.75 -11.17 13.65
C ILE A 120 16.41 -11.80 12.42
N GLU A 121 17.53 -12.49 12.61
CA GLU A 121 18.13 -13.28 11.55
C GLU A 121 17.14 -14.34 11.03
N LYS A 122 16.95 -14.43 9.72
CA LYS A 122 15.96 -15.33 9.09
C LYS A 122 16.07 -16.77 9.58
N ARG A 123 17.30 -17.23 9.82
CA ARG A 123 17.55 -18.58 10.35
C ARG A 123 17.00 -18.80 11.77
N LYS A 124 16.90 -17.75 12.60
CA LYS A 124 16.37 -17.83 13.97
C LYS A 124 14.86 -17.63 14.05
N VAL A 125 14.21 -17.27 12.94
CA VAL A 125 12.76 -17.06 12.89
C VAL A 125 12.05 -18.40 13.03
N THR A 126 11.17 -18.50 14.06
CA THR A 126 10.38 -19.69 14.37
C THR A 126 8.94 -19.60 13.87
N SER A 127 8.50 -18.42 13.47
CA SER A 127 7.13 -18.09 13.06
C SER A 127 6.98 -18.04 11.54
N ALA A 128 5.71 -18.04 11.05
CA ALA A 128 5.40 -17.91 9.63
C ALA A 128 5.46 -16.45 9.19
N ILE A 129 6.62 -16.02 8.73
CA ILE A 129 6.88 -14.67 8.21
C ILE A 129 7.28 -14.76 6.76
N THR A 130 6.81 -13.85 5.94
CA THR A 130 7.25 -13.66 4.55
C THR A 130 7.70 -12.22 4.36
N THR A 131 8.91 -12.02 3.90
CA THR A 131 9.44 -10.70 3.51
C THR A 131 9.55 -10.65 2.00
N VAL A 132 9.09 -9.56 1.41
CA VAL A 132 9.18 -9.27 -0.01
C VAL A 132 9.96 -7.97 -0.16
N GLN A 133 10.99 -7.97 -1.02
CA GLN A 133 11.69 -6.74 -1.36
C GLN A 133 10.82 -5.91 -2.29
N ALA A 134 10.70 -4.62 -2.02
CA ALA A 134 9.81 -3.77 -2.81
C ALA A 134 10.26 -3.68 -4.28
N ASP A 135 11.57 -3.77 -4.53
CA ASP A 135 12.12 -3.71 -5.89
C ASP A 135 11.74 -4.94 -6.73
N ASP A 136 11.46 -6.11 -6.11
CA ASP A 136 11.05 -7.34 -6.80
C ASP A 136 9.58 -7.32 -7.22
N ILE A 137 8.73 -6.55 -6.52
CA ILE A 137 7.28 -6.49 -6.75
C ILE A 137 6.80 -5.16 -7.30
N LYS A 138 7.71 -4.25 -7.64
CA LYS A 138 7.35 -2.98 -8.27
C LYS A 138 6.62 -3.23 -9.58
N SER A 139 5.31 -3.10 -9.55
CA SER A 139 4.50 -3.03 -10.74
C SER A 139 4.42 -1.58 -11.22
N ILE A 140 4.71 -1.38 -12.48
CA ILE A 140 4.67 -0.09 -13.12
C ILE A 140 3.20 0.35 -13.24
N GLY A 141 2.86 1.58 -12.75
CA GLY A 141 1.49 2.11 -12.84
C GLY A 141 0.55 1.70 -11.70
N VAL A 142 1.05 1.10 -10.64
CA VAL A 142 0.27 0.75 -9.44
C VAL A 142 0.30 1.89 -8.43
N ALA A 143 -0.88 2.35 -8.04
CA ALA A 143 -1.06 3.51 -7.16
C ALA A 143 -0.74 3.23 -5.69
N SER A 144 -0.94 1.99 -5.24
CA SER A 144 -0.98 1.65 -3.82
C SER A 144 -0.25 0.35 -3.49
N ILE A 145 0.15 0.22 -2.22
CA ILE A 145 0.93 -0.92 -1.72
C ILE A 145 0.09 -2.20 -1.71
N ASP A 146 -1.19 -2.10 -1.41
CA ASP A 146 -2.15 -3.20 -1.39
C ASP A 146 -2.28 -3.86 -2.77
N GLN A 147 -2.28 -3.06 -3.84
CA GLN A 147 -2.27 -3.57 -5.20
C GLN A 147 -0.92 -4.22 -5.57
N MET A 148 0.22 -3.68 -5.09
CA MET A 148 1.55 -4.28 -5.33
C MET A 148 1.67 -5.68 -4.74
N LEU A 149 0.99 -5.97 -3.65
CA LEU A 149 1.05 -7.25 -2.95
C LEU A 149 0.13 -8.32 -3.54
N GLU A 150 -0.71 -7.98 -4.51
CA GLU A 150 -1.63 -8.92 -5.14
C GLU A 150 -0.86 -10.05 -5.86
N GLY A 151 -1.18 -11.31 -5.49
CA GLY A 151 -0.53 -12.48 -6.05
C GLY A 151 0.92 -12.72 -5.64
N GLN A 152 1.55 -11.81 -4.87
CA GLN A 152 2.98 -11.89 -4.52
C GLN A 152 3.27 -12.71 -3.27
N VAL A 153 2.29 -12.91 -2.40
CA VAL A 153 2.50 -13.53 -1.10
C VAL A 153 1.52 -14.67 -0.86
N ALA A 154 2.04 -15.88 -0.68
CA ALA A 154 1.20 -17.05 -0.37
C ALA A 154 0.39 -16.82 0.91
N GLY A 155 -0.94 -17.02 0.83
CA GLY A 155 -1.89 -16.83 1.92
C GLY A 155 -2.26 -15.37 2.20
N LEU A 156 -1.89 -14.43 1.33
CA LEU A 156 -2.41 -13.08 1.28
C LEU A 156 -3.38 -12.97 0.11
N MET A 157 -4.60 -12.55 0.39
CA MET A 157 -5.60 -12.22 -0.62
C MET A 157 -5.76 -10.71 -0.67
N SER A 158 -5.66 -10.15 -1.84
CA SER A 158 -5.96 -8.74 -2.13
C SER A 158 -7.11 -8.71 -3.14
N THR A 159 -8.16 -7.98 -2.82
CA THR A 159 -9.33 -7.85 -3.69
C THR A 159 -9.63 -6.37 -3.87
N PRO A 160 -9.48 -5.83 -5.09
CA PRO A 160 -9.87 -4.45 -5.36
C PRO A 160 -11.33 -4.20 -4.98
N THR A 161 -11.61 -3.11 -4.30
CA THR A 161 -12.98 -2.76 -3.88
C THR A 161 -13.82 -2.28 -5.05
N ASN A 162 -13.20 -1.51 -5.95
CA ASN A 162 -13.79 -1.04 -7.21
C ASN A 162 -12.69 -0.63 -8.19
N GLY A 163 -13.06 -0.25 -9.41
CA GLY A 163 -12.14 0.19 -10.46
C GLY A 163 -11.88 1.70 -10.51
N ALA A 164 -12.28 2.47 -9.49
CA ALA A 164 -12.06 3.91 -9.48
C ALA A 164 -10.58 4.24 -9.20
N PRO A 165 -10.03 5.33 -9.76
CA PRO A 165 -8.68 5.78 -9.49
C PRO A 165 -8.40 5.92 -7.99
N GLY A 166 -7.24 5.42 -7.54
CA GLY A 166 -6.84 5.46 -6.14
C GLY A 166 -7.71 4.63 -5.17
N ALA A 167 -8.53 3.71 -5.68
CA ALA A 167 -9.35 2.84 -4.83
C ALA A 167 -8.46 1.85 -4.06
N PRO A 168 -8.73 1.61 -2.75
CA PRO A 168 -8.02 0.63 -1.96
C PRO A 168 -8.41 -0.79 -2.35
N ALA A 169 -7.54 -1.76 -2.04
CA ALA A 169 -7.89 -3.16 -2.09
C ALA A 169 -8.15 -3.71 -0.69
N LYS A 170 -9.16 -4.56 -0.54
CA LYS A 170 -9.42 -5.28 0.70
C LYS A 170 -8.44 -6.44 0.81
N MET A 171 -7.68 -6.44 1.90
CA MET A 171 -6.65 -7.45 2.13
C MET A 171 -7.05 -8.40 3.25
N ARG A 172 -6.70 -9.67 3.07
CA ARG A 172 -6.87 -10.70 4.10
C ARG A 172 -5.64 -11.60 4.15
N ILE A 173 -5.21 -11.91 5.36
CA ILE A 173 -4.12 -12.85 5.60
C ILE A 173 -4.72 -14.16 6.08
N ARG A 174 -4.55 -15.24 5.30
CA ARG A 174 -5.12 -16.58 5.53
C ARG A 174 -6.66 -16.59 5.45
N SER A 175 -7.36 -16.90 6.57
CA SER A 175 -8.82 -16.97 6.62
C SER A 175 -9.42 -15.89 7.52
N THR A 176 -10.74 -15.76 7.48
CA THR A 176 -11.48 -14.88 8.39
C THR A 176 -11.36 -15.40 9.83
N VAL A 177 -10.77 -14.61 10.71
CA VAL A 177 -10.53 -14.97 12.11
C VAL A 177 -11.67 -14.50 13.02
N SER A 178 -12.47 -13.52 12.58
CA SER A 178 -13.58 -12.96 13.35
C SER A 178 -14.84 -12.86 12.52
N LEU A 179 -15.96 -13.20 13.12
CA LEU A 179 -17.30 -13.01 12.53
C LEU A 179 -17.83 -11.59 12.76
N SER A 180 -17.48 -10.97 13.89
CA SER A 180 -18.00 -9.67 14.30
C SER A 180 -16.95 -8.53 14.25
N GLY A 181 -15.64 -8.83 14.38
CA GLY A 181 -14.58 -7.83 14.35
C GLY A 181 -14.08 -7.49 12.95
N SER A 182 -13.20 -6.48 12.80
CA SER A 182 -12.49 -6.18 11.56
C SER A 182 -11.74 -7.42 11.05
N THR A 183 -11.71 -7.60 9.74
CA THR A 183 -10.96 -8.68 9.07
C THR A 183 -9.68 -8.17 8.39
N ASP A 184 -9.40 -6.87 8.48
CA ASP A 184 -8.26 -6.24 7.85
C ASP A 184 -6.98 -6.45 8.66
N PRO A 185 -5.82 -6.65 8.02
CA PRO A 185 -4.55 -6.76 8.71
C PRO A 185 -4.12 -5.43 9.32
N LEU A 186 -3.34 -5.50 10.40
CA LEU A 186 -2.75 -4.32 11.01
C LEU A 186 -1.57 -3.82 10.16
N TRP A 187 -1.52 -2.53 9.89
CA TRP A 187 -0.43 -1.91 9.13
C TRP A 187 0.56 -1.21 10.05
N VAL A 188 1.84 -1.41 9.77
CA VAL A 188 2.94 -0.83 10.54
C VAL A 188 3.96 -0.20 9.59
N LEU A 189 4.28 1.08 9.80
CA LEU A 189 5.26 1.83 9.01
C LEU A 189 6.47 2.17 9.89
N ASP A 190 7.64 1.60 9.60
CA ASP A 190 8.87 1.79 10.37
C ASP A 190 8.66 1.66 11.90
N GLY A 191 7.82 0.71 12.33
CA GLY A 191 7.47 0.47 13.73
C GLY A 191 6.33 1.34 14.29
N MET A 192 5.79 2.27 13.51
CA MET A 192 4.60 3.03 13.86
C MET A 192 3.35 2.27 13.40
N ILE A 193 2.43 1.98 14.32
CA ILE A 193 1.13 1.40 13.99
C ILE A 193 0.27 2.46 13.31
N LEU A 194 -0.26 2.14 12.13
CA LEU A 194 -1.17 3.02 11.38
C LEU A 194 -2.62 2.74 11.76
N GLU A 195 -3.41 3.79 11.88
CA GLU A 195 -4.86 3.73 12.14
C GLU A 195 -5.64 4.31 10.96
N GLY A 196 -6.97 4.07 10.93
CA GLY A 196 -7.86 4.65 9.92
C GLY A 196 -7.82 3.95 8.56
N ASN A 197 -7.21 2.77 8.48
CA ASN A 197 -7.13 1.98 7.24
C ASN A 197 -8.15 0.83 7.21
N ASP A 198 -9.03 0.75 8.20
CA ASP A 198 -10.05 -0.28 8.25
C ASP A 198 -11.10 -0.02 7.14
N ILE A 199 -11.31 -1.01 6.29
CA ILE A 199 -12.37 -0.97 5.28
C ILE A 199 -13.68 -1.39 5.97
N PRO A 200 -14.79 -0.63 5.82
CA PRO A 200 -16.08 -0.99 6.41
C PRO A 200 -16.46 -2.44 6.10
N LYS A 201 -17.11 -3.12 7.05
CA LYS A 201 -17.55 -4.51 6.88
C LYS A 201 -18.52 -4.65 5.71
N ASP A 202 -19.39 -3.67 5.56
CA ASP A 202 -20.45 -3.60 4.57
C ASP A 202 -20.01 -2.89 3.30
N PHE A 203 -18.73 -3.07 2.90
CA PHE A 203 -18.19 -2.40 1.73
C PHE A 203 -18.90 -2.75 0.41
N GLY A 204 -19.72 -3.79 0.40
CA GLY A 204 -20.60 -4.14 -0.71
C GLY A 204 -21.95 -3.40 -0.65
N ASP A 205 -22.27 -2.70 0.43
CA ASP A 205 -23.44 -1.89 0.53
C ASP A 205 -23.24 -0.57 -0.23
N LYS A 206 -24.17 -0.26 -1.09
CA LYS A 206 -24.16 0.93 -1.94
C LYS A 206 -24.05 2.24 -1.14
N ASP A 207 -24.56 2.28 0.08
CA ASP A 207 -24.56 3.46 0.94
C ASP A 207 -23.15 3.72 1.55
N ASN A 208 -22.29 2.70 1.60
CA ASN A 208 -20.94 2.76 2.17
C ASN A 208 -19.82 2.94 1.12
N ILE A 209 -20.13 3.00 -0.17
CA ILE A 209 -19.14 3.19 -1.24
C ILE A 209 -18.33 4.47 -1.04
N ASP A 210 -18.92 5.50 -0.47
CA ASP A 210 -18.26 6.76 -0.19
C ASP A 210 -17.24 6.66 0.96
N GLU A 211 -17.48 5.80 1.94
CA GLU A 211 -16.53 5.56 3.04
C GLU A 211 -15.28 4.81 2.60
N LEU A 212 -15.40 3.92 1.60
CA LEU A 212 -14.27 3.22 0.99
C LEU A 212 -13.27 4.16 0.32
N GLN A 213 -13.69 5.33 -0.05
CA GLN A 213 -12.84 6.30 -0.74
C GLN A 213 -11.82 6.97 0.21
N ASN A 214 -12.02 6.84 1.52
CA ASN A 214 -11.19 7.45 2.56
C ASN A 214 -10.03 6.54 3.05
N THR A 215 -10.00 5.29 2.63
CA THR A 215 -9.05 4.29 3.12
C THR A 215 -7.87 4.10 2.16
N SER A 216 -6.97 5.05 2.10
CA SER A 216 -5.66 4.83 1.49
C SER A 216 -4.66 4.40 2.56
N ILE A 217 -3.92 3.31 2.31
CA ILE A 217 -2.90 2.79 3.24
C ILE A 217 -1.82 3.84 3.46
N GLY A 218 -2.04 4.64 4.49
CA GLY A 218 -1.07 5.58 5.05
C GLY A 218 -0.49 6.63 4.11
N GLY A 219 -0.90 6.69 2.83
CA GLY A 219 -0.34 7.62 1.86
C GLY A 219 1.17 7.42 1.62
N VAL A 220 1.72 6.24 1.89
CA VAL A 220 3.14 5.93 1.67
C VAL A 220 3.42 5.77 0.18
N ASN A 221 4.49 6.41 -0.29
CA ASN A 221 4.93 6.25 -1.67
C ASN A 221 5.57 4.87 -1.86
N PRO A 222 5.06 4.01 -2.77
CA PRO A 222 5.67 2.71 -3.07
C PRO A 222 7.16 2.79 -3.44
N ALA A 223 7.61 3.88 -4.05
CA ALA A 223 9.03 4.06 -4.42
C ALA A 223 9.96 4.20 -3.20
N ASP A 224 9.44 4.59 -2.04
CA ASP A 224 10.20 4.77 -0.80
C ASP A 224 10.31 3.48 0.03
N ILE A 225 9.64 2.42 -0.38
CA ILE A 225 9.66 1.15 0.36
C ILE A 225 10.94 0.38 0.04
N GLU A 226 11.58 -0.17 1.08
CA GLU A 226 12.68 -1.11 0.99
C GLU A 226 12.15 -2.55 0.99
N SER A 227 11.32 -2.89 1.99
CA SER A 227 10.73 -4.23 2.10
C SER A 227 9.36 -4.20 2.79
N ILE A 228 8.58 -5.23 2.53
CA ILE A 228 7.29 -5.48 3.17
C ILE A 228 7.34 -6.86 3.82
N THR A 229 7.13 -6.91 5.13
CA THR A 229 7.12 -8.15 5.91
C THR A 229 5.71 -8.48 6.38
N ILE A 230 5.23 -9.66 6.05
CA ILE A 230 3.89 -10.15 6.41
C ILE A 230 4.01 -11.18 7.52
N LEU A 231 3.42 -10.86 8.68
CA LEU A 231 3.35 -11.70 9.87
C LEU A 231 2.02 -12.45 9.86
N LYS A 232 2.07 -13.80 9.77
CA LYS A 232 0.90 -14.60 9.44
C LYS A 232 0.36 -15.46 10.57
N ASP A 233 1.15 -15.77 11.59
CA ASP A 233 0.77 -16.65 12.70
C ASP A 233 0.81 -15.95 14.06
N ALA A 234 0.24 -16.61 15.08
CA ALA A 234 0.16 -16.08 16.43
C ALA A 234 1.54 -15.76 17.03
N ALA A 235 2.58 -16.56 16.75
CA ALA A 235 3.92 -16.32 17.26
C ALA A 235 4.55 -15.05 16.68
N ALA A 236 4.22 -14.70 15.44
CA ALA A 236 4.68 -13.47 14.81
C ALA A 236 3.87 -12.24 15.24
N THR A 237 2.57 -12.38 15.46
CA THR A 237 1.64 -11.24 15.64
C THR A 237 1.29 -10.94 17.09
N ALA A 238 1.50 -11.88 18.05
CA ALA A 238 1.14 -11.68 19.45
C ALA A 238 1.76 -10.42 20.08
N ILE A 239 2.94 -10.03 19.62
CA ILE A 239 3.62 -8.82 20.11
C ILE A 239 2.85 -7.52 19.75
N TYR A 240 2.01 -7.55 18.72
CA TYR A 240 1.18 -6.42 18.29
C TYR A 240 -0.16 -6.33 19.02
N GLY A 241 -0.48 -7.32 19.84
CA GLY A 241 -1.65 -7.31 20.71
C GLY A 241 -2.97 -7.65 20.04
N ALA A 242 -4.06 -7.24 20.68
CA ALA A 242 -5.42 -7.63 20.30
C ALA A 242 -5.87 -7.12 18.91
N LYS A 243 -5.21 -6.13 18.33
CA LYS A 243 -5.52 -5.65 16.97
C LYS A 243 -4.87 -6.46 15.85
N ALA A 244 -4.02 -7.44 16.17
CA ALA A 244 -3.21 -8.17 15.19
C ALA A 244 -3.71 -9.58 14.87
N ALA A 245 -4.92 -9.93 15.27
CA ALA A 245 -5.50 -11.26 15.02
C ALA A 245 -5.58 -11.62 13.53
N ASN A 246 -5.80 -10.63 12.68
CA ASN A 246 -5.89 -10.79 11.22
C ASN A 246 -4.54 -10.75 10.50
N GLY A 247 -3.42 -10.79 11.25
CA GLY A 247 -2.08 -10.63 10.73
C GLY A 247 -1.60 -9.19 10.74
N VAL A 248 -0.30 -9.01 10.44
CA VAL A 248 0.35 -7.70 10.43
C VAL A 248 1.17 -7.54 9.15
N ILE A 249 1.08 -6.38 8.52
CA ILE A 249 1.88 -5.98 7.38
C ILE A 249 2.83 -4.87 7.84
N VAL A 250 4.12 -5.19 7.87
CA VAL A 250 5.18 -4.27 8.29
C VAL A 250 5.87 -3.71 7.07
N ILE A 251 5.81 -2.40 6.90
CA ILE A 251 6.48 -1.66 5.84
C ILE A 251 7.78 -1.10 6.42
N THR A 252 8.89 -1.42 5.78
CA THR A 252 10.19 -0.81 6.04
C THR A 252 10.54 0.12 4.88
N THR A 253 10.81 1.39 5.18
CA THR A 253 11.15 2.37 4.16
C THR A 253 12.66 2.52 3.99
N LYS A 254 13.07 2.97 2.81
CA LYS A 254 14.48 3.23 2.46
C LYS A 254 15.10 4.23 3.42
N LYS A 255 16.40 4.04 3.71
CA LYS A 255 17.20 4.86 4.61
C LYS A 255 18.43 5.44 3.89
N GLY A 256 18.99 6.49 4.47
CA GLY A 256 20.32 6.98 4.09
C GLY A 256 21.39 5.93 4.37
N ARG A 257 22.45 5.94 3.56
CA ARG A 257 23.64 5.09 3.76
C ARG A 257 24.88 5.97 3.70
N GLN A 258 25.91 5.61 4.46
CA GLN A 258 27.21 6.28 4.37
C GLN A 258 27.74 6.21 2.95
N GLY A 259 28.33 7.30 2.48
CA GLY A 259 28.93 7.40 1.17
C GLY A 259 28.53 8.67 0.43
N LYS A 260 28.95 8.73 -0.85
CA LYS A 260 28.68 9.86 -1.73
C LYS A 260 27.18 10.06 -1.97
N LEU A 261 26.81 11.27 -2.27
CA LEU A 261 25.45 11.63 -2.71
C LEU A 261 25.02 10.73 -3.87
N ARG A 262 23.85 10.11 -3.72
CA ARG A 262 23.17 9.34 -4.76
C ARG A 262 21.84 10.01 -5.06
N VAL A 263 21.60 10.24 -6.34
CA VAL A 263 20.33 10.79 -6.86
C VAL A 263 19.72 9.74 -7.76
N ASN A 264 18.48 9.35 -7.45
CA ASN A 264 17.72 8.43 -8.28
C ASN A 264 16.45 9.15 -8.75
N PHE A 265 16.21 9.10 -10.04
CA PHE A 265 14.98 9.56 -10.65
C PHE A 265 14.30 8.41 -11.39
N SER A 266 13.01 8.26 -11.19
CA SER A 266 12.19 7.35 -11.99
C SER A 266 10.93 8.07 -12.47
N GLY A 267 10.58 7.86 -13.72
CA GLY A 267 9.38 8.41 -14.34
C GLY A 267 8.72 7.36 -15.22
N GLY A 268 7.38 7.36 -15.23
CA GLY A 268 6.59 6.47 -16.04
C GLY A 268 5.32 7.16 -16.52
N VAL A 269 4.95 6.87 -17.76
CA VAL A 269 3.67 7.27 -18.35
C VAL A 269 2.99 6.01 -18.85
N PHE A 270 1.73 5.82 -18.45
CA PHE A 270 0.96 4.61 -18.75
C PHE A 270 -0.30 4.99 -19.49
N TYR A 271 -0.58 4.24 -20.52
CA TYR A 271 -1.78 4.41 -21.32
C TYR A 271 -2.74 3.24 -21.05
N THR A 272 -3.90 3.55 -20.49
CA THR A 272 -4.95 2.58 -20.17
C THR A 272 -6.06 2.72 -21.19
N LEU A 273 -6.35 1.64 -21.91
CA LEU A 273 -7.46 1.61 -22.85
C LEU A 273 -8.81 1.63 -22.13
N LYS A 274 -9.79 2.30 -22.71
CA LYS A 274 -11.18 2.20 -22.26
C LYS A 274 -11.69 0.75 -22.38
N PRO A 275 -12.69 0.37 -21.56
CA PRO A 275 -13.36 -0.92 -21.73
C PRO A 275 -13.93 -1.08 -23.14
N ASP A 276 -13.73 -2.23 -23.75
CA ASP A 276 -14.28 -2.59 -25.05
C ASP A 276 -15.62 -3.31 -24.87
N LEU A 277 -16.72 -2.55 -24.98
CA LEU A 277 -18.08 -3.11 -24.85
C LEU A 277 -18.47 -3.99 -26.04
N GLY A 278 -17.77 -3.90 -27.18
CA GLY A 278 -18.02 -4.76 -28.34
C GLY A 278 -17.81 -6.25 -28.06
N LYS A 279 -17.07 -6.59 -27.00
CA LYS A 279 -16.87 -7.97 -26.53
C LYS A 279 -18.06 -8.57 -25.77
N LEU A 280 -19.06 -7.77 -25.42
CA LEU A 280 -20.17 -8.19 -24.55
C LEU A 280 -21.41 -8.68 -25.33
N ASN A 281 -21.38 -8.73 -26.65
CA ASN A 281 -22.53 -9.12 -27.49
C ASN A 281 -23.82 -8.37 -27.09
N LEU A 282 -23.74 -7.07 -26.90
CA LEU A 282 -24.89 -6.23 -26.59
C LEU A 282 -25.76 -6.06 -27.85
N MET A 283 -27.07 -5.94 -27.66
CA MET A 283 -27.99 -5.66 -28.73
C MET A 283 -27.68 -4.31 -29.39
N ASN A 284 -27.66 -4.23 -30.70
CA ASN A 284 -27.72 -2.97 -31.42
C ASN A 284 -29.15 -2.42 -31.44
N SER A 285 -29.34 -1.22 -31.99
CA SER A 285 -30.65 -0.55 -31.97
C SER A 285 -31.71 -1.32 -32.72
N SER A 286 -31.38 -1.95 -33.87
CA SER A 286 -32.34 -2.75 -34.61
C SER A 286 -32.76 -4.01 -33.84
N GLU A 287 -31.80 -4.72 -33.26
CA GLU A 287 -32.09 -5.91 -32.45
C GLU A 287 -32.89 -5.56 -31.19
N LYS A 288 -32.59 -4.40 -30.55
CA LYS A 288 -33.35 -3.93 -29.40
C LYS A 288 -34.80 -3.58 -29.77
N VAL A 289 -35.01 -2.90 -30.86
CA VAL A 289 -36.37 -2.62 -31.41
C VAL A 289 -37.12 -3.91 -31.71
N ASP A 290 -36.48 -4.89 -32.38
CA ASP A 290 -37.10 -6.19 -32.66
C ASP A 290 -37.46 -6.95 -31.36
N PHE A 291 -36.59 -6.90 -30.36
CA PHE A 291 -36.85 -7.49 -29.04
C PHE A 291 -38.08 -6.85 -28.38
N GLU A 292 -38.16 -5.51 -28.37
CA GLU A 292 -39.29 -4.78 -27.75
C GLU A 292 -40.59 -5.01 -28.52
N LEU A 293 -40.56 -5.06 -29.86
CA LEU A 293 -41.72 -5.45 -30.69
C LEU A 293 -42.16 -6.89 -30.37
N GLY A 294 -41.20 -7.82 -30.21
CA GLY A 294 -41.47 -9.19 -29.82
C GLY A 294 -42.14 -9.28 -28.45
N LEU A 295 -41.71 -8.51 -27.47
CA LEU A 295 -42.37 -8.42 -26.15
C LEU A 295 -43.78 -7.84 -26.25
N ALA A 296 -43.96 -6.74 -27.00
CA ALA A 296 -45.23 -6.09 -27.19
C ALA A 296 -46.26 -6.97 -27.90
N SER A 297 -45.82 -7.80 -28.85
CA SER A 297 -46.69 -8.73 -29.62
C SER A 297 -47.15 -9.94 -28.81
N ARG A 298 -46.48 -10.29 -27.71
CA ARG A 298 -46.76 -11.44 -26.84
C ARG A 298 -47.65 -11.03 -25.67
N SER A 299 -48.65 -11.81 -25.37
CA SER A 299 -49.51 -11.55 -24.24
C SER A 299 -49.15 -12.30 -22.93
N ASP A 300 -48.12 -13.12 -23.02
CA ASP A 300 -47.64 -14.01 -21.95
C ASP A 300 -46.52 -13.40 -21.03
N LEU A 301 -46.11 -12.17 -21.32
CA LEU A 301 -45.08 -11.46 -20.60
C LEU A 301 -45.67 -10.23 -19.89
N ASP A 302 -45.02 -9.80 -18.82
CA ASP A 302 -45.34 -8.55 -18.11
C ASP A 302 -45.03 -7.33 -18.98
N TYR A 303 -45.86 -7.12 -19.99
CA TYR A 303 -45.77 -5.97 -20.88
C TYR A 303 -46.19 -4.68 -20.20
N ARG A 304 -45.36 -3.67 -20.28
CA ARG A 304 -45.60 -2.33 -19.74
C ARG A 304 -45.64 -1.33 -20.91
N SER A 305 -46.77 -0.65 -21.06
CA SER A 305 -46.95 0.34 -22.13
C SER A 305 -46.16 1.64 -21.92
N ASP A 306 -45.61 1.84 -20.74
CA ASP A 306 -44.81 3.00 -20.32
C ASP A 306 -43.32 2.71 -20.25
N TYR A 307 -42.87 1.47 -20.56
CA TYR A 307 -41.50 1.06 -20.47
C TYR A 307 -40.93 0.65 -21.85
N GLY A 308 -39.81 1.28 -22.24
CA GLY A 308 -39.23 1.15 -23.60
C GLY A 308 -39.88 2.09 -24.62
N GLU A 309 -39.10 2.61 -25.56
CA GLU A 309 -39.60 3.60 -26.52
C GLU A 309 -40.58 3.02 -27.51
N VAL A 310 -40.38 1.76 -27.95
CA VAL A 310 -41.32 1.05 -28.82
C VAL A 310 -42.69 0.93 -28.17
N SER A 311 -42.75 0.60 -26.85
CA SER A 311 -43.98 0.50 -26.11
C SER A 311 -44.72 1.84 -25.98
N ARG A 312 -43.97 2.92 -25.72
CA ARG A 312 -44.51 4.28 -25.70
C ARG A 312 -45.06 4.72 -27.07
N LEU A 313 -44.36 4.42 -28.13
CA LEU A 313 -44.82 4.71 -29.50
C LEU A 313 -46.09 3.93 -29.84
N LEU A 314 -46.15 2.62 -29.54
CA LEU A 314 -47.33 1.81 -29.74
C LEU A 314 -48.50 2.35 -28.93
N SER A 315 -48.29 2.75 -27.69
CA SER A 315 -49.32 3.37 -26.83
C SER A 315 -49.77 4.73 -27.40
N LYS A 316 -48.82 5.60 -27.79
CA LYS A 316 -49.07 6.93 -28.34
C LYS A 316 -49.98 6.88 -29.61
N TYR A 317 -49.71 5.92 -30.48
CA TYR A 317 -50.47 5.74 -31.71
C TYR A 317 -51.69 4.78 -31.56
N GLY A 318 -51.88 4.16 -30.38
CA GLY A 318 -52.97 3.21 -30.15
C GLY A 318 -52.85 1.95 -30.98
N GLN A 319 -51.61 1.46 -31.22
CA GLN A 319 -51.35 0.40 -32.23
C GLN A 319 -51.03 -0.95 -31.59
N LEU A 320 -51.15 -1.13 -30.30
CA LEU A 320 -50.80 -2.39 -29.62
C LEU A 320 -51.64 -3.58 -30.09
N ASP A 321 -52.96 -3.41 -30.22
CA ASP A 321 -53.86 -4.47 -30.66
C ASP A 321 -53.63 -4.80 -32.13
N ALA A 322 -53.44 -3.78 -32.97
CA ALA A 322 -53.09 -3.98 -34.40
C ALA A 322 -51.76 -4.74 -34.57
N LEU A 323 -50.74 -4.45 -33.70
CA LEU A 323 -49.49 -5.20 -33.70
C LEU A 323 -49.71 -6.68 -33.34
N ARG A 324 -50.55 -6.96 -32.34
CA ARG A 324 -50.84 -8.33 -31.88
C ARG A 324 -51.64 -9.15 -32.91
N GLU A 325 -52.61 -8.52 -33.59
CA GLU A 325 -53.49 -9.17 -34.56
C GLU A 325 -52.82 -9.34 -35.93
N ASN A 326 -52.09 -8.33 -36.39
CA ASN A 326 -51.68 -8.24 -37.79
C ASN A 326 -50.13 -8.12 -37.95
N GLY A 327 -49.36 -8.15 -36.83
CA GLY A 327 -47.93 -7.96 -36.84
C GLY A 327 -47.52 -6.53 -37.14
N PHE A 328 -46.18 -6.30 -37.27
CA PHE A 328 -45.62 -4.97 -37.50
C PHE A 328 -46.13 -4.28 -38.77
N ASN A 329 -46.35 -5.04 -39.86
CA ASN A 329 -46.88 -4.49 -41.09
C ASN A 329 -48.37 -4.10 -41.01
N GLY A 330 -49.06 -4.49 -39.99
CA GLY A 330 -50.50 -4.18 -39.75
C GLY A 330 -50.73 -2.92 -38.94
N ILE A 331 -49.70 -2.29 -38.34
CA ILE A 331 -49.84 -1.01 -37.63
C ILE A 331 -49.79 0.17 -38.61
N SER A 332 -50.19 1.36 -38.16
CA SER A 332 -50.21 2.55 -39.02
C SER A 332 -48.80 2.94 -39.54
N SER A 333 -48.76 3.54 -40.73
CA SER A 333 -47.51 3.99 -41.36
C SER A 333 -46.73 5.00 -40.52
N GLU A 334 -47.45 5.83 -39.76
CA GLU A 334 -46.82 6.81 -38.86
C GLU A 334 -46.13 6.10 -37.70
N ALA A 335 -46.76 5.08 -37.13
CA ALA A 335 -46.19 4.28 -36.04
C ALA A 335 -44.97 3.46 -36.56
N GLN A 336 -45.11 2.83 -37.72
CA GLN A 336 -43.99 2.12 -38.38
C GLN A 336 -42.80 3.05 -38.59
N GLY A 337 -43.03 4.23 -39.20
CA GLY A 337 -41.98 5.21 -39.45
C GLY A 337 -41.29 5.71 -38.18
N ALA A 338 -42.04 5.94 -37.10
CA ALA A 338 -41.48 6.34 -35.83
C ALA A 338 -40.64 5.22 -35.17
N ILE A 339 -41.11 3.97 -35.24
CA ILE A 339 -40.36 2.81 -34.70
C ILE A 339 -39.12 2.52 -35.54
N ASP A 340 -39.23 2.58 -36.87
CA ASP A 340 -38.10 2.35 -37.79
C ASP A 340 -37.02 3.44 -37.63
N ALA A 341 -37.41 4.67 -37.27
CA ALA A 341 -36.45 5.74 -36.98
C ALA A 341 -35.53 5.36 -35.80
N LEU A 342 -36.02 4.65 -34.79
CA LEU A 342 -35.19 4.14 -33.69
C LEU A 342 -34.09 3.19 -34.13
N ARG A 343 -34.34 2.38 -35.18
CA ARG A 343 -33.37 1.42 -35.69
C ARG A 343 -32.13 2.11 -36.28
N GLY A 344 -32.33 3.31 -36.82
CA GLY A 344 -31.26 4.13 -37.39
C GLY A 344 -30.47 4.97 -36.38
N GLN A 345 -30.95 5.07 -35.18
CA GLN A 345 -30.29 5.82 -34.10
C GLN A 345 -29.34 4.88 -33.35
N THR A 346 -28.12 5.33 -33.11
CA THR A 346 -27.13 4.52 -32.38
C THR A 346 -26.30 5.42 -31.49
N THR A 347 -26.24 5.08 -30.20
CA THR A 347 -25.36 5.69 -29.19
C THR A 347 -24.34 4.66 -28.71
N ASP A 348 -23.07 4.92 -28.94
CA ASP A 348 -21.99 4.14 -28.34
C ASP A 348 -21.79 4.55 -26.90
N TRP A 349 -22.41 3.82 -25.98
CA TRP A 349 -22.31 4.06 -24.54
C TRP A 349 -20.89 3.87 -24.02
N GLY A 350 -20.07 3.06 -24.71
CA GLY A 350 -18.65 2.91 -24.40
C GLY A 350 -17.87 4.22 -24.61
N ASP A 351 -18.16 4.93 -25.72
CA ASP A 351 -17.53 6.22 -26.03
C ASP A 351 -18.09 7.38 -25.18
N VAL A 352 -19.36 7.28 -24.81
CA VAL A 352 -19.99 8.29 -23.95
C VAL A 352 -19.44 8.25 -22.53
N ILE A 353 -19.36 7.06 -21.93
CA ILE A 353 -19.06 6.88 -20.51
C ILE A 353 -17.56 6.77 -20.27
N TYR A 354 -16.86 6.11 -21.17
CA TYR A 354 -15.45 5.80 -20.99
C TYR A 354 -14.54 6.61 -21.90
N ARG A 355 -13.28 6.70 -21.51
CA ARG A 355 -12.17 7.28 -22.29
C ARG A 355 -10.91 6.47 -22.09
N ASN A 356 -9.99 6.57 -23.02
CA ASN A 356 -8.62 6.17 -22.79
C ASN A 356 -8.01 7.11 -21.74
N ALA A 357 -7.18 6.57 -20.87
CA ALA A 357 -6.59 7.30 -19.76
C ALA A 357 -5.06 7.33 -19.84
N VAL A 358 -4.48 8.45 -19.45
CA VAL A 358 -3.02 8.63 -19.36
C VAL A 358 -2.66 8.81 -17.91
N ASN A 359 -1.87 7.89 -17.36
CA ASN A 359 -1.41 7.92 -15.97
C ASN A 359 0.06 8.27 -15.93
N GLN A 360 0.49 9.03 -14.91
CA GLN A 360 1.84 9.52 -14.79
C GLN A 360 2.36 9.32 -13.37
N GLN A 361 3.63 8.91 -13.28
CA GLN A 361 4.32 8.74 -12.02
C GLN A 361 5.74 9.27 -12.13
N TYR A 362 6.14 10.12 -11.20
CA TYR A 362 7.50 10.66 -11.11
C TYR A 362 7.98 10.58 -9.67
N ASN A 363 9.19 10.05 -9.48
CA ASN A 363 9.81 9.96 -8.18
C ASN A 363 11.26 10.42 -8.27
N LEU A 364 11.66 11.28 -7.34
CA LEU A 364 13.03 11.73 -7.15
C LEU A 364 13.46 11.36 -5.75
N SER A 365 14.60 10.68 -5.59
CA SER A 365 15.17 10.44 -4.27
C SER A 365 16.64 10.82 -4.22
N ILE A 366 17.06 11.32 -3.07
CA ILE A 366 18.42 11.76 -2.78
C ILE A 366 18.83 11.09 -1.47
N SER A 367 19.98 10.42 -1.47
CA SER A 367 20.50 9.76 -0.27
C SER A 367 22.01 9.90 -0.18
N GLY A 368 22.51 9.84 1.03
CA GLY A 368 23.94 9.91 1.30
C GLY A 368 24.22 10.02 2.79
N GLY A 369 25.45 10.32 3.15
CA GLY A 369 25.81 10.55 4.53
C GLY A 369 27.27 10.34 4.83
N SER A 370 27.64 10.73 6.05
CA SER A 370 28.94 10.51 6.67
C SER A 370 28.85 9.44 7.76
N ASP A 371 29.92 9.25 8.49
CA ASP A 371 30.00 8.43 9.70
C ASP A 371 29.11 8.97 10.87
N LYS A 372 28.74 10.25 10.82
CA LYS A 372 27.96 10.91 11.89
C LYS A 372 26.49 11.10 11.56
N ALA A 373 26.14 11.17 10.28
CA ALA A 373 24.76 11.37 9.86
C ALA A 373 24.52 10.80 8.47
N THR A 374 23.38 10.12 8.33
CA THR A 374 22.89 9.66 7.02
C THR A 374 21.52 10.27 6.75
N TYR A 375 21.22 10.50 5.48
CA TYR A 375 19.97 11.10 5.08
C TYR A 375 19.36 10.42 3.86
N TYR A 376 18.05 10.39 3.82
CA TYR A 376 17.23 10.02 2.68
C TYR A 376 16.13 11.06 2.52
N PHE A 377 16.01 11.61 1.33
CA PHE A 377 14.98 12.53 0.93
C PHE A 377 14.31 12.01 -0.32
N SER A 378 12.99 12.01 -0.41
CA SER A 378 12.29 11.69 -1.63
C SER A 378 11.07 12.59 -1.83
N GLY A 379 10.76 12.86 -3.11
CA GLY A 379 9.54 13.49 -3.57
C GLY A 379 8.89 12.65 -4.66
N GLY A 380 7.58 12.42 -4.53
CA GLY A 380 6.81 11.64 -5.48
C GLY A 380 5.57 12.40 -5.95
N TYR A 381 5.27 12.25 -7.23
CA TYR A 381 4.03 12.69 -7.86
C TYR A 381 3.39 11.52 -8.59
N TYR A 382 2.11 11.33 -8.39
CA TYR A 382 1.30 10.33 -9.07
C TYR A 382 0.00 10.96 -9.54
N ASN A 383 -0.34 10.79 -10.81
CA ASN A 383 -1.60 11.20 -11.40
C ASN A 383 -2.22 10.03 -12.16
N GLU A 384 -3.44 9.69 -11.80
CA GLU A 384 -4.23 8.64 -12.43
C GLU A 384 -5.54 9.23 -12.96
N GLN A 385 -5.71 9.19 -14.26
CA GLN A 385 -6.98 9.46 -14.89
C GLN A 385 -7.80 8.18 -14.90
N GLY A 386 -9.07 8.27 -14.50
CA GLY A 386 -9.98 7.13 -14.65
C GLY A 386 -10.41 6.94 -16.09
N THR A 387 -10.63 5.67 -16.46
CA THR A 387 -11.27 5.34 -17.73
C THR A 387 -12.71 5.82 -17.78
N THR A 388 -13.42 5.88 -16.66
CA THR A 388 -14.70 6.60 -16.55
C THR A 388 -14.44 8.10 -16.57
N ARG A 389 -15.19 8.83 -17.42
CA ARG A 389 -15.02 10.29 -17.55
C ARG A 389 -15.20 11.01 -16.21
N LYS A 390 -14.53 12.17 -16.05
CA LYS A 390 -14.54 13.01 -14.84
C LYS A 390 -13.94 12.38 -13.58
N THR A 391 -13.50 11.11 -13.61
CA THR A 391 -12.85 10.47 -12.48
C THR A 391 -11.33 10.62 -12.56
N GLY A 392 -10.67 10.79 -11.41
CA GLY A 392 -9.22 10.94 -11.34
C GLY A 392 -8.71 10.93 -9.90
N PHE A 393 -7.42 10.63 -9.77
CA PHE A 393 -6.69 10.64 -8.50
C PHE A 393 -5.32 11.26 -8.70
N GLU A 394 -4.95 12.15 -7.78
CA GLU A 394 -3.65 12.83 -7.77
C GLU A 394 -3.04 12.73 -6.37
N ARG A 395 -1.73 12.49 -6.30
CA ARG A 395 -1.02 12.35 -5.03
C ARG A 395 0.37 12.94 -5.08
N TYR A 396 0.71 13.71 -4.06
CA TYR A 396 2.04 14.22 -3.76
C TYR A 396 2.56 13.57 -2.48
N ASN A 397 3.78 13.08 -2.50
CA ASN A 397 4.46 12.51 -1.35
C ASN A 397 5.78 13.21 -1.11
N LEU A 398 6.13 13.39 0.16
CA LEU A 398 7.45 13.83 0.58
C LEU A 398 7.89 12.96 1.77
N THR A 399 9.09 12.38 1.66
CA THR A 399 9.71 11.60 2.73
C THR A 399 11.05 12.18 3.08
N LEU A 400 11.26 12.46 4.37
CA LEU A 400 12.52 12.91 4.93
C LEU A 400 12.92 11.93 6.02
N LYS A 401 14.15 11.41 5.96
CA LYS A 401 14.72 10.55 7.01
C LYS A 401 16.16 10.95 7.26
N THR A 402 16.51 11.10 8.51
CA THR A 402 17.88 11.39 8.93
C THR A 402 18.19 10.59 10.18
N ASP A 403 19.29 9.84 10.14
CA ASP A 403 19.83 9.13 11.29
C ASP A 403 21.15 9.80 11.71
N PHE A 404 21.32 10.04 13.01
CA PHE A 404 22.46 10.69 13.61
C PHE A 404 23.18 9.75 14.57
N ASP A 405 24.47 9.56 14.40
CA ASP A 405 25.36 8.94 15.37
C ASP A 405 25.86 10.01 16.36
N LEU A 406 25.09 10.28 17.42
CA LEU A 406 25.37 11.34 18.40
C LEU A 406 26.57 11.03 19.27
N ALA A 407 26.78 9.74 19.57
CA ALA A 407 27.93 9.19 20.28
C ALA A 407 28.14 7.73 19.83
N LYS A 408 29.27 7.11 20.22
CA LYS A 408 29.57 5.70 19.88
C LYS A 408 28.45 4.72 20.25
N ASN A 409 27.69 5.06 21.31
CA ASN A 409 26.62 4.23 21.85
C ASN A 409 25.23 4.88 21.78
N LEU A 410 25.08 6.04 21.14
CA LEU A 410 23.83 6.79 21.08
C LEU A 410 23.50 7.18 19.63
N LYS A 411 22.38 6.67 19.09
CA LYS A 411 21.84 7.02 17.78
C LYS A 411 20.49 7.66 17.92
N ALA A 412 20.22 8.68 17.11
CA ALA A 412 18.92 9.31 17.02
C ALA A 412 18.44 9.29 15.56
N GLY A 413 17.16 9.02 15.35
CA GLY A 413 16.53 9.04 14.04
C GLY A 413 15.35 9.99 14.02
N VAL A 414 15.19 10.71 12.92
CA VAL A 414 14.04 11.58 12.64
C VAL A 414 13.51 11.21 11.25
N SER A 415 12.24 10.86 11.19
CA SER A 415 11.54 10.62 9.91
C SER A 415 10.30 11.48 9.84
N LEU A 416 10.00 11.98 8.66
CA LEU A 416 8.78 12.73 8.36
C LEU A 416 8.20 12.23 7.06
N PHE A 417 6.96 11.76 7.10
CA PHE A 417 6.19 11.33 5.94
C PHE A 417 5.04 12.31 5.73
N LEU A 418 4.99 12.92 4.56
CA LEU A 418 3.94 13.84 4.15
C LEU A 418 3.22 13.26 2.93
N ASN A 419 1.90 13.37 2.94
CA ASN A 419 1.07 13.02 1.80
C ASN A 419 -0.03 14.06 1.63
N ASP A 420 -0.26 14.50 0.39
CA ASP A 420 -1.42 15.27 -0.03
C ASP A 420 -2.02 14.58 -1.24
N SER A 421 -3.31 14.24 -1.20
CA SER A 421 -3.98 13.58 -2.32
C SER A 421 -5.37 14.15 -2.56
N LYS A 422 -5.76 14.11 -3.83
CA LYS A 422 -7.07 14.57 -4.28
C LYS A 422 -7.69 13.53 -5.20
N LYS A 423 -8.95 13.18 -4.93
CA LYS A 423 -9.78 12.35 -5.77
C LYS A 423 -10.95 13.18 -6.30
N ASN A 424 -11.23 13.04 -7.57
CA ASN A 424 -12.35 13.69 -8.24
C ASN A 424 -13.30 12.64 -8.81
N GLY A 425 -14.57 13.01 -8.90
CA GLY A 425 -15.61 12.20 -9.52
C GLY A 425 -16.90 12.97 -9.67
N TYR A 426 -17.96 12.24 -9.94
CA TYR A 426 -19.34 12.73 -9.96
C TYR A 426 -20.22 11.82 -9.11
N LEU A 427 -21.43 12.28 -8.80
CA LEU A 427 -22.34 11.54 -7.92
C LEU A 427 -23.16 10.53 -8.71
N THR A 428 -23.24 9.29 -8.22
CA THR A 428 -24.07 8.21 -8.79
C THR A 428 -25.14 7.72 -7.81
N ASP A 429 -25.22 8.27 -6.62
CA ASP A 429 -26.14 7.93 -5.55
C ASP A 429 -26.18 6.42 -5.19
N GLY A 430 -25.07 5.69 -5.48
CA GLY A 430 -25.02 4.24 -5.25
C GLY A 430 -26.07 3.41 -6.00
N ASP A 431 -26.84 4.04 -6.89
CA ASP A 431 -27.90 3.37 -7.65
C ASP A 431 -27.29 2.39 -8.66
N ALA A 432 -27.76 1.15 -8.62
CA ALA A 432 -27.26 0.10 -9.48
C ALA A 432 -27.53 0.38 -10.96
N PHE A 433 -28.61 1.07 -11.30
CA PHE A 433 -29.00 1.34 -12.71
C PHE A 433 -28.13 2.42 -13.33
N ILE A 434 -27.88 3.52 -12.63
CA ILE A 434 -27.11 4.66 -13.17
C ILE A 434 -25.61 4.54 -12.92
N ASN A 435 -25.17 3.50 -12.21
CA ASN A 435 -23.74 3.20 -12.11
C ASN A 435 -23.13 3.07 -13.52
N PRO A 436 -21.99 3.72 -13.82
CA PRO A 436 -21.41 3.73 -15.16
C PRO A 436 -21.26 2.36 -15.80
N ALA A 437 -20.80 1.38 -15.01
CA ALA A 437 -20.61 0.01 -15.51
C ALA A 437 -21.92 -0.70 -15.85
N ASN A 438 -23.00 -0.44 -15.11
CA ASN A 438 -24.30 -1.03 -15.38
C ASN A 438 -25.02 -0.25 -16.49
N TYR A 439 -25.02 1.08 -16.41
CA TYR A 439 -25.69 1.90 -17.41
C TYR A 439 -25.12 1.71 -18.81
N SER A 440 -23.79 1.63 -18.94
CA SER A 440 -23.13 1.37 -20.24
C SER A 440 -23.57 0.07 -20.93
N ARG A 441 -24.04 -0.91 -20.16
CA ARG A 441 -24.48 -2.22 -20.67
C ARG A 441 -26.01 -2.33 -20.86
N ASN A 442 -26.77 -1.55 -20.09
CA ASN A 442 -28.23 -1.68 -20.02
C ASN A 442 -28.98 -0.53 -20.70
N ALA A 443 -28.29 0.60 -20.93
CA ALA A 443 -28.93 1.74 -21.59
C ALA A 443 -29.34 1.38 -23.03
N ASN A 444 -30.49 1.89 -23.44
CA ASN A 444 -31.00 1.62 -24.78
C ASN A 444 -30.07 2.18 -25.87
N PRO A 445 -29.63 1.37 -26.83
CA PRO A 445 -28.67 1.80 -27.86
C PRO A 445 -29.27 2.86 -28.83
N TYR A 446 -30.55 2.97 -28.93
CA TYR A 446 -31.23 4.00 -29.75
C TYR A 446 -31.45 5.33 -29.00
N LEU A 447 -31.21 5.38 -27.67
CA LEU A 447 -31.38 6.60 -26.89
C LEU A 447 -30.28 7.62 -27.24
N GLN A 448 -30.69 8.81 -27.67
CA GLN A 448 -29.79 9.92 -27.92
C GLN A 448 -29.59 10.75 -26.66
N LEU A 449 -28.42 11.38 -26.50
CA LEU A 449 -28.07 12.16 -25.32
C LEU A 449 -28.57 13.60 -25.39
N THR A 450 -28.55 14.18 -26.62
CA THR A 450 -28.99 15.55 -26.86
C THR A 450 -29.77 15.59 -28.18
N ASP A 451 -30.66 16.56 -28.27
CA ASP A 451 -31.37 16.88 -29.50
C ASP A 451 -30.50 17.73 -30.47
N GLU A 452 -31.05 18.10 -31.60
CA GLU A 452 -30.37 18.93 -32.62
C GLU A 452 -30.00 20.33 -32.12
N LYS A 453 -30.61 20.82 -31.03
CA LYS A 453 -30.34 22.11 -30.40
C LYS A 453 -29.31 21.99 -29.30
N GLY A 454 -28.94 20.77 -28.91
CA GLY A 454 -28.05 20.48 -27.81
C GLY A 454 -28.72 20.36 -26.44
N ASP A 455 -30.08 20.34 -26.40
CA ASP A 455 -30.83 20.13 -25.17
C ASP A 455 -30.76 18.63 -24.77
N TYR A 456 -30.71 18.35 -23.48
CA TYR A 456 -30.62 16.98 -22.97
C TYR A 456 -31.88 16.15 -23.26
N ILE A 457 -31.69 14.97 -23.81
CA ILE A 457 -32.73 13.95 -23.93
C ILE A 457 -32.61 13.00 -22.73
N TYR A 458 -33.72 12.82 -22.01
CA TYR A 458 -33.74 12.02 -20.79
C TYR A 458 -34.15 10.57 -21.08
N ASP A 459 -33.48 9.65 -20.37
CA ASP A 459 -33.92 8.25 -20.28
C ASP A 459 -35.17 8.21 -19.37
N PRO A 460 -36.32 7.84 -19.92
CA PRO A 460 -37.56 7.82 -19.16
C PRO A 460 -37.75 6.53 -18.36
N ASP A 461 -36.89 5.53 -18.55
CA ASP A 461 -37.01 4.19 -17.96
C ASP A 461 -36.26 4.05 -16.64
N ILE A 462 -35.60 5.11 -16.18
CA ILE A 462 -34.85 5.08 -14.92
C ILE A 462 -35.80 5.33 -13.73
N GLU A 463 -35.90 4.33 -12.86
CA GLU A 463 -36.68 4.41 -11.64
C GLU A 463 -35.93 5.25 -10.59
N GLY A 464 -36.59 6.22 -10.00
CA GLY A 464 -36.04 7.07 -8.96
C GLY A 464 -36.40 6.63 -7.55
N TYR A 465 -37.71 6.54 -7.27
CA TYR A 465 -38.22 6.19 -5.94
C TYR A 465 -39.62 5.61 -5.99
N SER A 466 -39.79 4.47 -5.33
CA SER A 466 -41.14 3.84 -5.14
C SER A 466 -41.89 3.58 -6.46
N GLY A 467 -41.22 3.03 -7.48
CA GLY A 467 -41.80 2.70 -8.78
C GLY A 467 -42.09 3.90 -9.67
N ARG A 468 -41.64 5.11 -9.29
CA ARG A 468 -41.74 6.32 -10.11
C ARG A 468 -40.52 6.56 -10.91
N TYR A 469 -40.66 6.83 -12.21
CA TYR A 469 -39.58 7.20 -13.07
C TYR A 469 -39.14 8.63 -12.83
N VAL A 470 -37.81 8.83 -12.84
CA VAL A 470 -37.17 10.13 -12.69
C VAL A 470 -36.25 10.37 -13.87
N LYS A 471 -36.41 11.53 -14.52
CA LYS A 471 -35.58 11.93 -15.66
C LYS A 471 -34.11 11.81 -15.37
N PHE A 472 -33.40 11.04 -16.19
CA PHE A 472 -31.97 10.83 -16.11
C PHE A 472 -31.32 11.12 -17.46
N ASN A 473 -30.23 11.84 -17.48
CA ASN A 473 -29.31 11.97 -18.60
C ASN A 473 -27.88 11.89 -18.08
N TYR A 474 -27.09 11.00 -18.65
CA TYR A 474 -25.72 10.74 -18.18
C TYR A 474 -24.83 11.98 -18.24
N LEU A 475 -24.91 12.77 -19.34
CA LEU A 475 -24.10 13.99 -19.48
C LEU A 475 -24.51 15.05 -18.46
N GLU A 476 -25.82 15.25 -18.25
CA GLU A 476 -26.33 16.18 -17.25
C GLU A 476 -25.81 15.84 -15.84
N GLU A 477 -25.79 14.56 -15.46
CA GLU A 477 -25.25 14.12 -14.18
C GLU A 477 -23.75 14.41 -14.07
N VAL A 478 -22.97 14.04 -15.09
CA VAL A 478 -21.52 14.26 -15.10
C VAL A 478 -21.19 15.75 -15.06
N ASP A 479 -21.93 16.59 -15.81
CA ASP A 479 -21.64 18.02 -15.91
C ASP A 479 -22.06 18.79 -14.66
N ASN A 480 -23.14 18.37 -13.99
CA ASN A 480 -23.80 19.12 -12.93
C ASN A 480 -23.70 18.48 -11.54
N THR A 481 -22.90 17.44 -11.36
CA THR A 481 -22.55 16.91 -10.05
C THR A 481 -21.04 16.91 -9.87
N ASP A 482 -20.58 17.22 -8.68
CA ASP A 482 -19.16 17.17 -8.32
C ASP A 482 -18.95 16.38 -7.04
N TYR A 483 -17.91 15.57 -7.07
CA TYR A 483 -17.36 14.87 -5.92
C TYR A 483 -15.87 15.19 -5.83
N THR A 484 -15.44 15.71 -4.69
CA THR A 484 -14.03 15.96 -4.41
C THR A 484 -13.69 15.42 -3.01
N LEU A 485 -12.66 14.60 -2.93
CA LEU A 485 -12.06 14.14 -1.66
C LEU A 485 -10.61 14.60 -1.63
N LYS A 486 -10.23 15.31 -0.58
CA LYS A 486 -8.84 15.73 -0.30
C LYS A 486 -8.37 15.08 0.99
N ASN A 487 -7.21 14.40 0.94
CA ASN A 487 -6.58 13.81 2.11
C ASN A 487 -5.19 14.38 2.32
N ARG A 488 -4.92 14.84 3.54
CA ARG A 488 -3.59 15.26 4.00
C ARG A 488 -3.17 14.42 5.15
N SER A 489 -1.92 13.97 5.14
CA SER A 489 -1.35 13.14 6.18
C SER A 489 0.05 13.62 6.54
N ILE A 490 0.30 13.75 7.83
CA ILE A 490 1.60 14.15 8.40
C ILE A 490 1.97 13.11 9.46
N LYS A 491 3.10 12.42 9.26
CA LYS A 491 3.57 11.36 10.15
C LYS A 491 5.03 11.59 10.57
N PRO A 492 5.30 12.38 11.62
CA PRO A 492 6.63 12.44 12.24
C PRO A 492 6.90 11.20 13.08
N LEU A 493 8.14 10.73 13.03
CA LEU A 493 8.67 9.61 13.79
C LEU A 493 10.04 9.95 14.34
N PHE A 494 10.22 9.78 15.65
CA PHE A 494 11.47 10.02 16.37
C PHE A 494 11.91 8.72 17.02
N THR A 495 13.17 8.36 16.86
CA THR A 495 13.79 7.20 17.49
C THR A 495 15.04 7.60 18.24
N LEU A 496 15.29 6.97 19.36
CA LEU A 496 16.54 7.10 20.11
C LEU A 496 16.97 5.72 20.58
N ASP A 497 18.14 5.30 20.12
CA ASP A 497 18.76 4.02 20.41
C ASP A 497 19.99 4.26 21.27
N TYR A 498 20.02 3.69 22.47
CA TYR A 498 21.14 3.77 23.40
C TYR A 498 21.69 2.37 23.70
N ARG A 499 22.92 2.11 23.28
CA ARG A 499 23.63 0.87 23.58
C ARG A 499 24.32 1.03 24.94
N LEU A 500 23.69 0.49 25.98
CA LEU A 500 24.22 0.57 27.35
C LEU A 500 25.47 -0.29 27.51
N THR A 501 25.44 -1.50 26.93
CA THR A 501 26.55 -2.45 26.82
C THR A 501 26.48 -3.11 25.44
N ASP A 502 27.43 -3.98 25.09
CA ASP A 502 27.41 -4.72 23.82
C ASP A 502 26.22 -5.69 23.72
N TRP A 503 25.69 -6.13 24.85
CA TRP A 503 24.59 -7.08 24.95
C TRP A 503 23.23 -6.45 25.36
N LEU A 504 23.21 -5.16 25.75
CA LEU A 504 21.98 -4.45 26.19
C LEU A 504 21.80 -3.13 25.45
N LYS A 505 20.71 -3.04 24.71
CA LYS A 505 20.27 -1.84 24.00
C LYS A 505 18.95 -1.36 24.57
N LEU A 506 18.81 -0.06 24.80
CA LEU A 506 17.55 0.61 25.09
C LEU A 506 17.11 1.39 23.86
N GLN A 507 15.84 1.28 23.51
CA GLN A 507 15.24 2.00 22.38
C GLN A 507 13.98 2.71 22.84
N THR A 508 13.83 3.97 22.46
CA THR A 508 12.55 4.68 22.58
C THR A 508 12.14 5.22 21.20
N GLN A 509 10.86 5.17 20.95
CA GLN A 509 10.24 5.63 19.71
C GLN A 509 9.01 6.45 20.04
N PHE A 510 8.90 7.63 19.48
CA PHE A 510 7.70 8.47 19.52
C PHE A 510 7.24 8.77 18.10
N SER A 511 5.97 8.57 17.83
CA SER A 511 5.38 8.89 16.52
C SER A 511 4.01 9.54 16.67
N MET A 512 3.66 10.32 15.66
CA MET A 512 2.34 10.90 15.50
C MET A 512 1.80 10.56 14.12
N GLN A 513 0.47 10.43 14.01
CA GLN A 513 -0.24 10.37 12.74
C GLN A 513 -1.34 11.42 12.80
N LEU A 514 -1.28 12.38 11.91
CA LEU A 514 -2.21 13.50 11.79
C LEU A 514 -2.80 13.46 10.39
N ASP A 515 -4.03 12.95 10.27
CA ASP A 515 -4.72 12.83 9.00
C ASP A 515 -5.96 13.74 9.00
N HIS A 516 -6.12 14.46 7.92
CA HIS A 516 -7.27 15.31 7.64
C HIS A 516 -7.85 14.94 6.27
N SER A 517 -9.11 14.49 6.27
CA SER A 517 -9.86 14.22 5.05
C SER A 517 -11.02 15.21 4.94
N ALA A 518 -11.18 15.81 3.78
CA ALA A 518 -12.28 16.70 3.46
C ALA A 518 -12.98 16.24 2.18
N THR A 519 -14.27 15.94 2.28
CA THR A 519 -15.13 15.55 1.16
C THR A 519 -16.13 16.65 0.88
N GLU A 520 -16.28 17.00 -0.39
CA GLU A 520 -17.32 17.90 -0.88
C GLU A 520 -18.10 17.19 -1.98
N LYS A 521 -19.43 17.17 -1.86
CA LYS A 521 -20.39 16.67 -2.83
C LYS A 521 -21.35 17.78 -3.19
N VAL A 522 -21.47 18.07 -4.48
CA VAL A 522 -22.40 19.09 -5.00
C VAL A 522 -23.23 18.47 -6.10
N ALA A 523 -24.53 18.71 -6.06
CA ALA A 523 -25.45 18.34 -7.13
C ALA A 523 -26.36 19.53 -7.44
N ALA A 524 -26.39 19.97 -8.70
CA ALA A 524 -27.31 21.00 -9.16
C ALA A 524 -28.76 20.47 -9.19
N LYS A 525 -29.72 21.39 -9.15
CA LYS A 525 -31.16 21.06 -9.05
C LYS A 525 -31.70 20.24 -10.24
N GLU A 526 -31.05 20.35 -11.40
CA GLU A 526 -31.43 19.68 -12.64
C GLU A 526 -31.04 18.19 -12.67
N THR A 527 -30.19 17.76 -11.75
CA THR A 527 -29.63 16.41 -11.76
C THR A 527 -30.64 15.36 -11.33
N TYR A 528 -30.46 14.12 -11.82
CA TYR A 528 -31.21 12.96 -11.32
C TYR A 528 -31.04 12.78 -9.81
N TYR A 529 -29.80 13.00 -9.32
CA TYR A 529 -29.50 12.94 -7.90
C TYR A 529 -30.48 13.77 -7.06
N VAL A 530 -30.67 15.05 -7.41
CA VAL A 530 -31.57 15.95 -6.70
C VAL A 530 -33.04 15.61 -6.98
N ARG A 531 -33.39 15.27 -8.23
CA ARG A 531 -34.76 14.86 -8.58
C ARG A 531 -35.22 13.64 -7.77
N LYS A 532 -34.32 12.66 -7.58
CA LYS A 532 -34.58 11.47 -6.77
C LYS A 532 -34.85 11.82 -5.29
N TYR A 533 -33.99 12.66 -4.70
CA TYR A 533 -34.22 13.18 -3.36
C TYR A 533 -35.57 13.93 -3.26
N ARG A 534 -35.91 14.70 -4.27
CA ARG A 534 -37.17 15.41 -4.33
C ARG A 534 -38.40 14.46 -4.33
N GLU A 535 -38.36 13.40 -5.13
CA GLU A 535 -39.41 12.38 -5.18
C GLU A 535 -39.61 11.67 -3.83
N LYS A 536 -38.57 11.48 -3.02
CA LYS A 536 -38.67 10.95 -1.65
C LYS A 536 -39.48 11.88 -0.72
N THR A 537 -39.56 13.16 -1.05
CA THR A 537 -40.22 14.20 -0.24
C THR A 537 -41.58 14.57 -0.75
N ARG A 538 -42.14 13.84 -1.74
CA ARG A 538 -43.43 14.12 -2.33
C ARG A 538 -44.58 13.73 -1.40
N GLY A 539 -45.40 14.71 -1.05
CA GLY A 539 -46.67 14.51 -0.30
C GLY A 539 -47.77 13.91 -1.16
N ASN A 540 -48.84 13.47 -0.50
CA ASN A 540 -50.05 12.93 -1.17
C ASN A 540 -50.76 13.96 -2.04
N ASP A 541 -50.58 15.22 -1.74
CA ASP A 541 -51.12 16.36 -2.50
C ASP A 541 -50.23 16.77 -3.71
N GLY A 542 -49.13 16.06 -3.90
CA GLY A 542 -48.15 16.34 -4.97
C GLY A 542 -47.15 17.43 -4.61
N SER A 543 -47.22 18.05 -3.44
CA SER A 543 -46.21 19.01 -2.96
C SER A 543 -44.93 18.33 -2.54
N TYR A 544 -43.87 19.09 -2.44
CA TYR A 544 -42.54 18.60 -1.99
C TYR A 544 -42.07 19.42 -0.80
N PHE A 545 -41.60 18.77 0.26
CA PHE A 545 -40.98 19.49 1.36
C PHE A 545 -39.49 19.81 1.13
N LEU A 546 -38.82 19.13 0.16
CA LEU A 546 -37.49 19.51 -0.25
C LEU A 546 -37.52 20.86 -0.96
N PRO A 547 -36.75 21.87 -0.50
CA PRO A 547 -36.73 23.18 -1.14
C PRO A 547 -36.12 23.10 -2.55
N ASP A 548 -36.63 23.97 -3.45
CA ASP A 548 -36.08 24.07 -4.81
C ASP A 548 -34.65 24.60 -4.79
N GLY A 549 -33.74 23.89 -5.48
CA GLY A 549 -32.30 24.13 -5.55
C GLY A 549 -31.51 22.84 -5.53
N GLY A 550 -30.20 22.93 -5.52
CA GLY A 550 -29.27 21.81 -5.47
C GLY A 550 -29.12 21.20 -4.06
N ILE A 551 -28.20 20.27 -3.95
CA ILE A 551 -27.78 19.66 -2.69
C ILE A 551 -26.26 19.82 -2.57
N ILE A 552 -25.79 20.27 -1.40
CA ILE A 552 -24.36 20.33 -1.06
C ILE A 552 -24.13 19.53 0.23
N GLN A 553 -23.07 18.70 0.24
CA GLN A 553 -22.65 18.03 1.46
C GLN A 553 -21.15 18.20 1.64
N ASN A 554 -20.77 18.64 2.83
CA ASN A 554 -19.38 18.72 3.27
C ASN A 554 -19.17 17.78 4.44
N SER A 555 -18.10 16.98 4.36
CA SER A 555 -17.71 16.08 5.45
C SER A 555 -16.22 16.25 5.73
N THR A 556 -15.85 16.28 7.00
CA THR A 556 -14.45 16.28 7.43
C THR A 556 -14.22 15.15 8.40
N LYS A 557 -13.10 14.46 8.25
CA LYS A 557 -12.62 13.42 9.17
C LYS A 557 -11.22 13.76 9.61
N ASP A 558 -11.06 14.08 10.89
CA ASP A 558 -9.79 14.38 11.51
C ASP A 558 -9.35 13.23 12.38
N MET A 559 -8.16 12.67 12.13
CA MET A 559 -7.55 11.66 12.97
C MET A 559 -6.24 12.15 13.55
N ASN A 560 -6.12 12.03 14.87
CA ASN A 560 -4.92 12.37 15.63
C ASN A 560 -4.50 11.18 16.48
N GLN A 561 -3.35 10.58 16.14
CA GLN A 561 -2.76 9.48 16.89
C GLN A 561 -1.41 9.91 17.47
N TYR A 562 -1.16 9.49 18.70
CA TYR A 562 0.12 9.56 19.39
C TYR A 562 0.51 8.16 19.83
N HIS A 563 1.74 7.78 19.55
CA HIS A 563 2.27 6.47 19.87
C HIS A 563 3.68 6.62 20.46
N TRP A 564 3.88 6.14 21.67
CA TRP A 564 5.17 6.10 22.34
C TRP A 564 5.49 4.68 22.77
N LYS A 565 6.73 4.27 22.53
CA LYS A 565 7.26 2.96 22.86
C LYS A 565 8.63 3.09 23.51
N LEU A 566 8.86 2.34 24.58
CA LEU A 566 10.15 2.17 25.24
C LEU A 566 10.42 0.68 25.39
N GLN A 567 11.57 0.21 24.95
CA GLN A 567 11.97 -1.20 25.04
C GLN A 567 13.45 -1.37 25.36
N GLY A 568 13.77 -2.48 26.02
CA GLY A 568 15.11 -2.98 26.22
C GLY A 568 15.32 -4.28 25.47
N GLU A 569 16.44 -4.40 24.77
CA GLU A 569 16.84 -5.58 24.01
C GLU A 569 18.14 -6.14 24.60
N PHE A 570 18.11 -7.41 25.02
CA PHE A 570 19.25 -8.18 25.45
C PHE A 570 19.62 -9.21 24.39
N ASN A 571 20.86 -9.19 23.91
CA ASN A 571 21.38 -10.11 22.91
C ASN A 571 22.78 -10.60 23.33
N GLN A 572 22.89 -11.89 23.62
CA GLN A 572 24.17 -12.47 24.07
C GLN A 572 24.35 -13.88 23.53
N VAL A 573 25.57 -14.19 23.13
CA VAL A 573 26.00 -15.54 22.78
C VAL A 573 26.97 -16.05 23.86
N PHE A 574 26.64 -17.19 24.45
CA PHE A 574 27.45 -17.86 25.46
C PHE A 574 28.10 -19.11 24.86
N GLY A 575 29.40 -19.29 25.09
CA GLY A 575 30.15 -20.47 24.65
C GLY A 575 30.02 -20.76 23.15
N GLU A 576 29.81 -19.72 22.32
CA GLU A 576 29.68 -19.77 20.85
C GLU A 576 28.46 -20.54 20.32
N VAL A 577 27.76 -21.30 21.14
CA VAL A 577 26.66 -22.21 20.76
C VAL A 577 25.30 -21.82 21.35
N HIS A 578 25.26 -21.02 22.41
CA HIS A 578 24.02 -20.64 23.10
C HIS A 578 23.68 -19.17 22.82
N ALA A 579 22.83 -18.90 21.84
CA ALA A 579 22.35 -17.54 21.59
C ALA A 579 21.05 -17.27 22.35
N VAL A 580 21.03 -16.21 23.16
CA VAL A 580 19.87 -15.75 23.94
C VAL A 580 19.51 -14.35 23.49
N ASN A 581 18.27 -14.16 23.05
CA ASN A 581 17.72 -12.86 22.74
C ASN A 581 16.47 -12.64 23.62
N TYR A 582 16.40 -11.52 24.30
CA TYR A 582 15.27 -11.17 25.12
C TYR A 582 14.92 -9.68 24.88
N MET A 583 13.64 -9.37 24.79
CA MET A 583 13.14 -8.01 24.66
C MET A 583 11.97 -7.82 25.60
N ALA A 584 11.92 -6.66 26.28
CA ALA A 584 10.77 -6.25 27.05
C ALA A 584 10.51 -4.76 26.83
N GLY A 585 9.25 -4.37 26.85
CA GLY A 585 8.89 -2.98 26.62
C GLY A 585 7.49 -2.59 27.10
N ILE A 586 7.26 -1.29 27.05
CA ILE A 586 5.98 -0.64 27.32
C ILE A 586 5.61 0.23 26.13
N GLU A 587 4.33 0.27 25.84
CA GLU A 587 3.76 1.04 24.72
C GLU A 587 2.52 1.81 25.18
N LEU A 588 2.46 3.08 24.81
CA LEU A 588 1.30 3.95 25.01
C LEU A 588 0.81 4.42 23.65
N ARG A 589 -0.48 4.27 23.41
CA ARG A 589 -1.12 4.74 22.19
C ARG A 589 -2.45 5.40 22.48
N ARG A 590 -2.69 6.52 21.85
CA ARG A 590 -3.96 7.23 21.85
C ARG A 590 -4.32 7.60 20.43
N SER A 591 -5.51 7.24 19.97
CA SER A 591 -6.06 7.64 18.68
C SER A 591 -7.41 8.30 18.91
N LYS A 592 -7.61 9.45 18.29
CA LYS A 592 -8.89 10.16 18.30
C LYS A 592 -9.29 10.47 16.87
N VAL A 593 -10.49 10.03 16.49
CA VAL A 593 -11.12 10.34 15.22
C VAL A 593 -12.32 11.24 15.49
N THR A 594 -12.46 12.30 14.72
CA THR A 594 -13.62 13.20 14.76
C THR A 594 -14.18 13.30 13.36
N ASP A 595 -15.44 12.95 13.20
CA ASP A 595 -16.19 13.06 11.95
C ASP A 595 -17.22 14.18 12.08
N LEU A 596 -17.28 15.04 11.08
CA LEU A 596 -18.26 16.11 10.96
C LEU A 596 -18.86 16.09 9.55
N MET A 597 -20.18 16.05 9.46
CA MET A 597 -20.90 16.17 8.20
C MET A 597 -21.92 17.31 8.31
N THR A 598 -21.96 18.12 7.26
CA THR A 598 -23.01 19.12 7.02
C THR A 598 -23.63 18.89 5.66
N ARG A 599 -24.96 18.98 5.58
CA ARG A 599 -25.71 18.85 4.33
C ARG A 599 -26.70 20.00 4.20
N GLY A 600 -26.64 20.67 3.06
CA GLY A 600 -27.54 21.78 2.73
C GLY A 600 -28.43 21.41 1.55
N PHE A 601 -29.71 21.74 1.66
CA PHE A 601 -30.72 21.56 0.62
C PHE A 601 -31.11 22.91 0.02
N GLY A 602 -31.65 22.90 -1.20
CA GLY A 602 -31.98 24.14 -1.91
C GLY A 602 -30.74 24.98 -2.21
N TYR A 603 -29.58 24.33 -2.46
CA TYR A 603 -28.30 24.98 -2.71
C TYR A 603 -28.32 25.75 -4.04
N ASP A 604 -27.85 26.98 -3.99
CA ASP A 604 -27.63 27.83 -5.16
C ASP A 604 -26.12 28.07 -5.32
N PRO A 605 -25.48 27.58 -6.40
CA PRO A 605 -24.04 27.71 -6.62
C PRO A 605 -23.60 29.16 -6.90
N ASN A 606 -24.52 30.08 -7.29
CA ASN A 606 -24.18 31.46 -7.56
C ASN A 606 -24.09 32.30 -6.27
N SER A 607 -25.02 32.06 -5.33
CA SER A 607 -25.04 32.76 -4.03
C SER A 607 -24.31 31.97 -2.92
N LEU A 608 -23.96 30.71 -3.16
CA LEU A 608 -23.36 29.77 -2.18
C LEU A 608 -24.24 29.60 -0.91
N THR A 609 -25.57 29.69 -1.08
CA THR A 609 -26.52 29.59 0.02
C THR A 609 -27.37 28.35 -0.08
N THR A 610 -27.98 27.96 1.05
CA THR A 610 -28.95 26.86 1.14
C THR A 610 -30.25 27.38 1.69
N LYS A 611 -31.34 26.63 1.48
CA LYS A 611 -32.67 26.94 2.02
C LYS A 611 -32.99 26.02 3.20
N PRO A 612 -33.80 26.48 4.18
CA PRO A 612 -34.25 25.64 5.27
C PRO A 612 -35.04 24.43 4.77
N LEU A 613 -34.84 23.27 5.37
CA LEU A 613 -35.64 22.09 5.17
C LEU A 613 -36.79 22.10 6.24
N VAL A 614 -38.01 22.19 5.78
CA VAL A 614 -39.20 22.25 6.68
C VAL A 614 -39.99 20.96 6.49
N PHE A 615 -39.99 20.12 7.51
CA PHE A 615 -40.74 18.87 7.48
C PHE A 615 -42.24 19.13 7.71
N PRO A 616 -43.14 18.45 6.99
CA PRO A 616 -44.58 18.46 7.30
C PRO A 616 -44.82 17.96 8.73
N GLU A 617 -45.91 18.45 9.35
CA GLU A 617 -46.31 18.01 10.67
C GLU A 617 -46.58 16.49 10.69
N GLY A 618 -46.02 15.78 11.68
CA GLY A 618 -46.12 14.33 11.79
C GLY A 618 -45.27 13.52 10.79
N SER A 619 -44.35 14.16 10.08
CA SER A 619 -43.46 13.47 9.14
C SER A 619 -42.50 12.53 9.86
N THR A 620 -42.45 11.25 9.44
CA THR A 620 -41.48 10.25 9.89
C THR A 620 -40.10 10.46 9.27
N GLN A 621 -39.99 11.35 8.29
CA GLN A 621 -38.71 11.64 7.59
C GLN A 621 -37.75 12.51 8.40
N ILE A 622 -38.20 13.08 9.52
CA ILE A 622 -37.36 13.93 10.38
C ILE A 622 -36.16 13.15 10.96
N ASP A 623 -36.33 11.85 11.20
CA ASP A 623 -35.31 10.97 11.75
C ASP A 623 -34.55 10.21 10.66
N ASN A 624 -34.87 10.42 9.37
CA ASN A 624 -34.23 9.77 8.26
C ASN A 624 -32.80 10.36 8.05
N ALA A 625 -31.80 9.49 8.07
CA ALA A 625 -30.39 9.86 7.89
C ALA A 625 -30.12 10.60 6.56
N GLU A 626 -30.90 10.35 5.51
CA GLU A 626 -30.79 11.01 4.22
C GLU A 626 -31.08 12.51 4.29
N PHE A 627 -31.93 12.96 5.21
CA PHE A 627 -32.30 14.38 5.40
C PHE A 627 -31.57 15.05 6.56
N LYS A 628 -30.66 14.33 7.21
CA LYS A 628 -29.84 14.85 8.31
C LYS A 628 -28.92 15.94 7.79
N GLN A 629 -29.09 17.17 8.33
CA GLN A 629 -28.31 18.34 7.89
C GLN A 629 -26.98 18.50 8.65
N TYR A 630 -26.84 17.89 9.82
CA TYR A 630 -25.64 17.97 10.64
C TYR A 630 -25.43 16.64 11.38
N SER A 631 -24.22 16.16 11.37
CA SER A 631 -23.79 15.03 12.18
C SER A 631 -22.37 15.26 12.67
N LYS A 632 -22.15 15.01 13.94
CA LYS A 632 -20.80 15.01 14.54
C LYS A 632 -20.66 13.82 15.45
N SER A 633 -19.58 13.10 15.25
CA SER A 633 -19.20 11.98 16.12
C SER A 633 -17.73 12.05 16.44
N PHE A 634 -17.32 11.38 17.49
CA PHE A 634 -15.93 11.15 17.77
C PHE A 634 -15.73 9.81 18.46
N THR A 635 -14.63 9.17 18.14
CA THR A 635 -14.15 7.98 18.83
C THR A 635 -12.77 8.25 19.41
N GLU A 636 -12.48 7.71 20.56
CA GLU A 636 -11.17 7.84 21.21
C GLU A 636 -10.73 6.51 21.79
N ASP A 637 -9.65 5.97 21.25
CA ASP A 637 -9.03 4.72 21.67
C ASP A 637 -7.75 5.00 22.44
N ARG A 638 -7.58 4.38 23.59
CA ARG A 638 -6.39 4.46 24.43
C ARG A 638 -5.90 3.06 24.75
N PHE A 639 -4.62 2.83 24.57
CA PHE A 639 -3.95 1.57 24.87
C PHE A 639 -2.73 1.81 25.74
N LEU A 640 -2.59 0.98 26.77
CA LEU A 640 -1.38 0.77 27.54
C LEU A 640 -1.02 -0.70 27.40
N SER A 641 0.17 -0.98 26.92
CA SER A 641 0.62 -2.35 26.68
C SER A 641 1.97 -2.58 27.31
N VAL A 642 2.13 -3.76 27.92
CA VAL A 642 3.42 -4.29 28.39
C VAL A 642 3.67 -5.60 27.65
N TYR A 643 4.87 -5.77 27.12
CA TYR A 643 5.19 -6.95 26.32
C TYR A 643 6.60 -7.44 26.60
N MET A 644 6.81 -8.73 26.38
CA MET A 644 8.10 -9.37 26.42
C MET A 644 8.19 -10.50 25.39
N THR A 645 9.37 -10.67 24.84
CA THR A 645 9.71 -11.82 23.99
C THR A 645 11.04 -12.40 24.40
N GLY A 646 11.21 -13.69 24.23
CA GLY A 646 12.47 -14.36 24.46
C GLY A 646 12.70 -15.45 23.42
N SER A 647 13.93 -15.55 22.93
CA SER A 647 14.34 -16.67 22.09
C SER A 647 15.66 -17.24 22.58
N TYR A 648 15.77 -18.57 22.50
CA TYR A 648 16.98 -19.31 22.77
C TYR A 648 17.30 -20.18 21.58
N THR A 649 18.51 -20.05 21.05
CA THR A 649 19.01 -20.84 19.92
C THR A 649 20.23 -21.63 20.33
N TYR A 650 20.18 -22.96 20.18
CA TYR A 650 21.30 -23.86 20.43
C TYR A 650 21.99 -24.26 19.13
N ASN A 651 23.27 -23.99 19.06
CA ASN A 651 24.18 -24.33 17.95
C ASN A 651 23.62 -24.00 16.54
N ASN A 652 22.86 -22.91 16.43
CA ASN A 652 22.15 -22.53 15.20
C ASN A 652 21.24 -23.63 14.60
N ARG A 653 20.92 -24.69 15.35
CA ARG A 653 20.08 -25.83 14.94
C ARG A 653 18.67 -25.77 15.51
N TYR A 654 18.54 -25.56 16.81
CA TYR A 654 17.28 -25.56 17.52
C TYR A 654 16.99 -24.18 18.07
N THR A 655 15.84 -23.62 17.73
CA THR A 655 15.42 -22.32 18.26
C THR A 655 14.06 -22.47 18.96
N PHE A 656 13.96 -21.98 20.18
CA PHE A 656 12.73 -21.85 20.94
C PHE A 656 12.42 -20.37 21.11
N PHE A 657 11.14 -19.99 20.95
CA PHE A 657 10.68 -18.61 21.10
C PHE A 657 9.40 -18.58 21.93
N GLY A 658 9.28 -17.58 22.78
CA GLY A 658 8.09 -17.26 23.55
C GLY A 658 7.80 -15.77 23.54
N SER A 659 6.52 -15.43 23.51
CA SER A 659 6.04 -14.05 23.63
C SER A 659 4.89 -13.96 24.63
N LEU A 660 4.85 -12.84 25.35
CA LEU A 660 3.76 -12.49 26.26
C LEU A 660 3.47 -11.01 26.11
N ARG A 661 2.22 -10.66 25.96
CA ARG A 661 1.75 -9.27 25.89
C ARG A 661 0.50 -9.08 26.75
N TYR A 662 0.42 -7.95 27.36
CA TYR A 662 -0.66 -7.54 28.21
C TYR A 662 -1.18 -6.18 27.77
N ASP A 663 -2.42 -6.13 27.28
CA ASP A 663 -3.04 -4.91 26.78
C ASP A 663 -4.14 -4.44 27.73
N GLY A 664 -4.12 -3.15 28.09
CA GLY A 664 -5.20 -2.43 28.71
C GLY A 664 -5.77 -1.39 27.76
N SER A 665 -7.10 -1.34 27.59
CA SER A 665 -7.77 -0.38 26.72
C SER A 665 -9.09 0.09 27.29
N ASN A 666 -9.48 1.32 26.96
CA ASN A 666 -10.82 1.83 27.22
C ASN A 666 -11.92 1.16 26.38
N MET A 667 -11.53 0.41 25.33
CA MET A 667 -12.45 -0.33 24.48
C MET A 667 -12.86 -1.69 25.07
N PHE A 668 -12.09 -2.20 26.03
CA PHE A 668 -12.40 -3.48 26.66
C PHE A 668 -13.55 -3.31 27.66
N GLY A 669 -14.51 -4.24 27.63
CA GLY A 669 -15.72 -4.17 28.43
C GLY A 669 -15.50 -3.97 29.93
N VAL A 670 -16.58 -3.63 30.66
CA VAL A 670 -16.56 -3.27 32.09
C VAL A 670 -16.15 -4.44 32.98
N ASP A 671 -16.36 -5.68 32.54
CA ASP A 671 -15.98 -6.88 33.31
C ASP A 671 -14.46 -7.01 33.37
N ARG A 672 -13.94 -7.03 34.60
CA ARG A 672 -12.49 -7.20 34.89
C ARG A 672 -11.88 -8.46 34.25
N LYS A 673 -12.66 -9.50 34.04
CA LYS A 673 -12.24 -10.78 33.44
C LYS A 673 -11.77 -10.62 32.00
N TYR A 674 -12.35 -9.69 31.25
CA TYR A 674 -12.02 -9.43 29.84
C TYR A 674 -11.12 -8.23 29.63
N LYS A 675 -10.91 -7.44 30.68
CA LYS A 675 -10.16 -6.18 30.62
C LYS A 675 -8.65 -6.37 30.47
N TYR A 676 -8.14 -7.54 30.82
CA TYR A 676 -6.71 -7.82 30.92
C TYR A 676 -6.39 -9.28 30.53
N LEU A 677 -6.67 -9.65 29.31
CA LEU A 677 -6.32 -10.98 28.81
C LEU A 677 -4.87 -10.99 28.31
N PRO A 678 -4.01 -11.84 28.86
CA PRO A 678 -2.66 -12.01 28.34
C PRO A 678 -2.72 -12.71 26.97
N LEU A 679 -2.08 -12.09 26.00
CA LEU A 679 -1.83 -12.71 24.69
C LEU A 679 -0.45 -13.35 24.74
N TRP A 680 -0.35 -14.61 24.36
CA TRP A 680 0.91 -15.33 24.43
C TRP A 680 1.08 -16.27 23.25
N ALA A 681 2.33 -16.53 22.91
CA ALA A 681 2.66 -17.52 21.90
C ALA A 681 3.98 -18.23 22.25
N VAL A 682 4.07 -19.48 21.83
CA VAL A 682 5.29 -20.28 21.88
C VAL A 682 5.54 -20.87 20.50
N SER A 683 6.80 -20.97 20.12
CA SER A 683 7.17 -21.61 18.85
C SER A 683 8.56 -22.23 18.91
N GLY A 684 8.79 -23.22 18.05
CA GLY A 684 10.06 -23.89 17.89
C GLY A 684 10.45 -24.03 16.43
N ALA A 685 11.73 -24.05 16.16
CA ALA A 685 12.28 -24.33 14.85
C ALA A 685 13.48 -25.26 14.94
N TRP A 686 13.56 -26.17 13.98
CA TRP A 686 14.68 -27.07 13.77
C TRP A 686 15.27 -26.86 12.38
N ASN A 687 16.50 -26.37 12.30
CA ASN A 687 17.26 -26.21 11.07
C ASN A 687 17.93 -27.55 10.73
N ILE A 688 17.21 -28.42 10.03
CA ILE A 688 17.60 -29.82 9.75
C ILE A 688 18.82 -29.86 8.83
N ASN A 689 18.93 -28.93 7.89
CA ASN A 689 20.09 -28.81 6.99
C ASN A 689 21.44 -28.58 7.71
N ARG A 690 21.42 -28.21 9.00
CA ARG A 690 22.63 -28.01 9.81
C ARG A 690 23.00 -29.21 10.67
N GLU A 691 22.30 -30.31 10.53
CA GLU A 691 22.63 -31.56 11.22
C GLU A 691 23.79 -32.27 10.54
N ALA A 692 24.62 -32.97 11.34
CA ALA A 692 25.80 -33.63 10.83
C ALA A 692 25.47 -34.72 9.78
N PHE A 693 24.28 -35.30 9.82
CA PHE A 693 23.85 -36.29 8.84
C PHE A 693 23.45 -35.72 7.46
N LEU A 694 23.36 -34.38 7.33
CA LEU A 694 23.08 -33.67 6.08
C LEU A 694 24.26 -32.77 5.63
N SER A 695 25.39 -32.80 6.34
CA SER A 695 26.56 -31.95 6.03
C SER A 695 27.09 -32.10 4.61
N ASP A 696 26.90 -33.29 4.03
CA ASP A 696 27.42 -33.66 2.70
C ASP A 696 26.33 -33.57 1.59
N ALA A 697 25.18 -33.01 1.93
CA ALA A 697 24.04 -32.85 0.99
C ALA A 697 24.11 -31.51 0.26
N ASP A 698 25.05 -31.32 -0.65
CA ASP A 698 25.28 -30.07 -1.40
C ASP A 698 24.04 -29.60 -2.21
N TRP A 699 23.12 -30.53 -2.51
CA TRP A 699 21.88 -30.23 -3.21
C TRP A 699 20.81 -29.57 -2.30
N LEU A 700 20.99 -29.60 -0.95
CA LEU A 700 20.03 -29.09 0.03
C LEU A 700 20.54 -27.81 0.68
N SER A 701 20.09 -26.65 0.18
CA SER A 701 20.45 -25.34 0.69
C SER A 701 19.77 -24.98 2.00
N ASP A 702 18.48 -25.30 2.17
CA ASP A 702 17.72 -25.02 3.39
C ASP A 702 16.61 -26.06 3.63
N LEU A 703 16.58 -26.63 4.84
CA LEU A 703 15.50 -27.48 5.31
C LEU A 703 15.20 -27.15 6.77
N LYS A 704 14.04 -26.55 7.02
CA LYS A 704 13.65 -26.07 8.33
C LYS A 704 12.23 -26.53 8.70
N LEU A 705 12.09 -27.18 9.84
CA LEU A 705 10.80 -27.50 10.44
C LEU A 705 10.44 -26.47 11.50
N ARG A 706 9.19 -25.97 11.47
CA ARG A 706 8.69 -24.97 12.43
C ARG A 706 7.32 -25.39 12.96
N ALA A 707 7.09 -25.12 14.24
CA ALA A 707 5.79 -25.26 14.87
C ALA A 707 5.53 -24.06 15.79
N SER A 708 4.32 -23.54 15.76
CA SER A 708 3.91 -22.42 16.61
C SER A 708 2.50 -22.65 17.16
N TYR A 709 2.28 -22.21 18.39
CA TYR A 709 0.99 -22.20 19.05
C TYR A 709 0.84 -20.92 19.87
N GLY A 710 -0.35 -20.31 19.90
CA GLY A 710 -0.56 -19.10 20.67
C GLY A 710 -2.02 -18.67 20.70
N VAL A 711 -2.30 -17.71 21.57
CA VAL A 711 -3.60 -17.08 21.76
C VAL A 711 -3.54 -15.67 21.24
N GLN A 712 -4.46 -15.34 20.35
CA GLN A 712 -4.66 -14.01 19.78
C GLN A 712 -5.98 -13.43 20.27
N GLY A 713 -6.09 -12.10 20.31
CA GLY A 713 -7.33 -11.39 20.57
C GLY A 713 -7.73 -10.57 19.35
N ASN A 714 -9.02 -10.27 19.23
CA ASN A 714 -9.53 -9.26 18.31
C ASN A 714 -10.35 -8.24 19.11
N VAL A 715 -10.31 -6.98 18.67
CA VAL A 715 -11.08 -5.89 19.29
C VAL A 715 -12.26 -5.58 18.40
N ASP A 716 -13.47 -5.72 18.95
CA ASP A 716 -14.67 -5.24 18.29
C ASP A 716 -14.79 -3.73 18.52
N LYS A 717 -14.82 -2.97 17.43
CA LYS A 717 -14.93 -1.51 17.44
C LYS A 717 -16.41 -1.03 17.35
N ASP A 718 -17.31 -1.93 17.01
CA ASP A 718 -18.71 -1.62 16.75
C ASP A 718 -19.60 -1.73 17.99
N THR A 719 -19.10 -2.43 19.03
CA THR A 719 -19.81 -2.56 20.31
C THR A 719 -19.31 -1.56 21.34
N SER A 720 -20.25 -0.88 22.02
CA SER A 720 -19.92 0.00 23.15
C SER A 720 -19.52 -0.83 24.38
N PRO A 721 -18.40 -0.52 25.07
CA PRO A 721 -18.06 -1.14 26.33
C PRO A 721 -18.96 -0.67 27.49
N LEU A 722 -19.83 0.31 27.25
CA LEU A 722 -20.78 0.85 28.21
C LEU A 722 -22.13 0.17 28.07
N VAL A 723 -22.74 -0.21 29.19
CA VAL A 723 -24.15 -0.61 29.22
C VAL A 723 -24.96 0.65 28.95
N VAL A 724 -25.54 0.76 27.77
CA VAL A 724 -26.53 1.78 27.46
C VAL A 724 -27.88 1.23 27.94
N GLY A 725 -28.40 1.78 29.02
CA GLY A 725 -29.79 1.54 29.39
C GLY A 725 -30.70 2.26 28.38
N GLU A 726 -31.69 1.56 27.86
CA GLU A 726 -32.81 2.16 27.13
C GLU A 726 -33.62 3.07 28.05
#